data_1d0ea49377b7416d38a688a48ddfc519
#
_entry.id   1d0ea49377b7416d38a688a48ddfc519
#
_cell.length_a   1.000
_cell.length_b   1.000
_cell.length_c   1.000
_cell.angle_alpha   90.00
_cell.angle_beta   90.00
_cell.angle_gamma   90.00
#
_symmetry.space_group_name_H-M   'P 1'
#
loop_
_entity.id
_entity.type
_entity.pdbx_description
1 polymer ?
#
loop_
_entity_poly.entity_id
_entity_poly.type
_entity_poly.pdbx_seq_one_letter_code
_entity_poly.pdbx_strand_id
1 'polypeptide(L)'
;MRTNEREIPYNYTSADDDQVITHLFGPGMLKTLENLRTKRVTGRSARLLFRFMGDMFIIERNPFIFQDFVDHPVKKRNFFKSIEKDLGIIEAGARENRVFQVIERCREYLDTLARRINTISSEQKRITKALDTIIGRENIYFDPFTLTAHATDATDWRLYPPLAVVRPSKESQMAPLVAAIKELGLTIIPRGGGTGLTGGSVPLTRTSVMINTEKLNTIRGIKQFKTESGEAFSGIELEAGVITDHAMAAAREKKLIFATDPTSAWASTIGGNLAENAGGKTAVRFGTAIDNVLSYTIVMPHGEERFVYRKDHSLTRISPNETLVFQVKDAGGRIVETIRLKGDQIRKPGLGKDVTNKTLNGLPGIQKEGCDGIITSATFILHPEYNLKKTFCLEFFGNDMTEAGRVITEISTAFENPGDEAALIALEHFDEEYIKAIDYKTKAAGHGKLKAVLLIDMVADTEDTLDLGESLLGAILAGFEKTELIAAKSSKEAERFWRDRKRLGAIAKRTNAFKLNEDIVLPIASLADFFDYVDRYNTEEKRYNQNMLISSITAYLDTAEPLEDPQWLVSKTERAREMAAREQKKIALASRESLEEETHAQDFYKGVLELLRGYTLVTETIKEIYTRTSSRLIVIATHMHAGDGNIHVNIPVLSNDREMMKKAGKTADDIMAKAVELNGVVSGEHGIGVTKFRHLSKKKVEAFNSYRTRVDPLGIMNPGKLSDIDVIDRVYTPSFNLLGLEAGILKYTSLESLAATIANCVRCGRCKAVCPVFYPGKNLFFHPRNKNLGIGSLIEALLYVTQRTHSTRFKILHHLEEIADHCTICHKCHTQCPVNIDSGEVSVMAR
;
A
#
# COMPACT_ATOMS: atom_id res chain seq x y z
N MET A 1 3.52 -21.34 -27.14
CA MET A 1 3.14 -20.67 -25.87
C MET A 1 1.91 -19.82 -26.15
N ARG A 2 0.77 -20.10 -25.50
CA ARG A 2 -0.38 -19.20 -25.61
C ARG A 2 0.01 -17.89 -24.92
N THR A 3 0.03 -16.82 -25.69
CA THR A 3 0.11 -15.46 -25.15
C THR A 3 -1.02 -15.28 -24.16
N ASN A 4 -0.74 -14.74 -22.98
CA ASN A 4 -1.72 -14.40 -21.93
C ASN A 4 -2.61 -13.25 -22.42
N GLU A 5 -3.40 -13.49 -23.46
CA GLU A 5 -4.36 -12.51 -23.97
C GLU A 5 -5.54 -12.47 -22.99
N ARG A 6 -5.77 -11.30 -22.42
CA ARG A 6 -6.98 -11.02 -21.66
C ARG A 6 -8.14 -10.96 -22.67
N GLU A 7 -9.12 -11.84 -22.52
CA GLU A 7 -10.28 -11.91 -23.42
C GLU A 7 -11.41 -10.95 -22.99
N ILE A 8 -11.46 -10.60 -21.68
CA ILE A 8 -12.45 -9.66 -21.14
C ILE A 8 -12.00 -8.22 -21.44
N PRO A 9 -12.72 -7.48 -22.31
CA PRO A 9 -12.37 -6.11 -22.66
C PRO A 9 -12.63 -5.13 -21.50
N TYR A 10 -12.13 -3.90 -21.63
CA TYR A 10 -12.31 -2.80 -20.68
C TYR A 10 -11.79 -3.07 -19.28
N ASN A 11 -11.00 -4.13 -19.11
CA ASN A 11 -10.35 -4.46 -17.84
C ASN A 11 -8.97 -3.83 -17.78
N TYR A 12 -8.88 -2.61 -17.24
CA TYR A 12 -7.64 -1.87 -17.03
C TYR A 12 -7.12 -2.03 -15.59
N THR A 13 -7.16 -3.26 -15.07
CA THR A 13 -6.75 -3.57 -13.69
C THR A 13 -5.79 -4.76 -13.65
N SER A 14 -5.26 -5.07 -12.47
CA SER A 14 -4.47 -6.29 -12.24
C SER A 14 -5.30 -7.57 -12.27
N ALA A 15 -6.64 -7.48 -12.16
CA ALA A 15 -7.51 -8.64 -12.18
C ALA A 15 -7.40 -9.38 -13.52
N ASP A 16 -7.22 -10.69 -13.48
CA ASP A 16 -7.30 -11.55 -14.63
C ASP A 16 -8.77 -11.92 -14.95
N ASP A 17 -8.99 -12.61 -16.08
CA ASP A 17 -10.33 -13.01 -16.49
C ASP A 17 -11.03 -13.89 -15.45
N ASP A 18 -10.28 -14.79 -14.80
CA ASP A 18 -10.82 -15.69 -13.80
C ASP A 18 -11.27 -14.91 -12.54
N GLN A 19 -10.48 -13.91 -12.14
CA GLN A 19 -10.83 -13.02 -11.03
C GLN A 19 -12.06 -12.15 -11.38
N VAL A 20 -12.15 -11.62 -12.59
CA VAL A 20 -13.33 -10.87 -13.05
C VAL A 20 -14.58 -11.75 -13.05
N ILE A 21 -14.48 -12.97 -13.60
CA ILE A 21 -15.59 -13.94 -13.63
C ILE A 21 -16.05 -14.27 -12.20
N THR A 22 -15.09 -14.56 -11.32
CA THR A 22 -15.37 -14.87 -9.92
C THR A 22 -16.00 -13.68 -9.19
N HIS A 23 -15.54 -12.46 -9.47
CA HIS A 23 -16.09 -11.23 -8.90
C HIS A 23 -17.56 -11.01 -9.32
N LEU A 24 -17.88 -11.24 -10.59
CA LEU A 24 -19.24 -11.02 -11.12
C LEU A 24 -20.21 -12.14 -10.74
N PHE A 25 -19.78 -13.39 -10.80
CA PHE A 25 -20.67 -14.54 -10.77
C PHE A 25 -20.37 -15.56 -9.69
N GLY A 26 -19.24 -15.42 -8.99
CA GLY A 26 -18.75 -16.37 -8.02
C GLY A 26 -17.95 -17.54 -8.62
N PRO A 27 -17.25 -18.33 -7.78
CA PRO A 27 -16.31 -19.37 -8.23
C PRO A 27 -16.98 -20.55 -8.97
N GLY A 28 -18.25 -20.82 -8.71
CA GLY A 28 -19.01 -21.89 -9.40
C GLY A 28 -19.17 -21.60 -10.89
N MET A 29 -19.34 -20.35 -11.30
CA MET A 29 -19.47 -19.97 -12.70
C MET A 29 -18.14 -20.06 -13.44
N LEU A 30 -17.01 -19.78 -12.78
CA LEU A 30 -15.67 -19.96 -13.37
C LEU A 30 -15.49 -21.38 -13.90
N LYS A 31 -15.77 -22.41 -13.08
CA LYS A 31 -15.68 -23.81 -13.48
C LYS A 31 -16.62 -24.17 -14.64
N THR A 32 -17.81 -23.56 -14.70
CA THR A 32 -18.76 -23.75 -15.81
C THR A 32 -18.20 -23.19 -17.12
N LEU A 33 -17.61 -22.00 -17.09
CA LEU A 33 -17.03 -21.33 -18.26
C LEU A 33 -15.74 -22.04 -18.74
N GLU A 34 -14.89 -22.54 -17.84
CA GLU A 34 -13.72 -23.34 -18.19
C GLU A 34 -14.13 -24.60 -18.97
N ASN A 35 -15.18 -25.30 -18.53
CA ASN A 35 -15.70 -26.46 -19.23
C ASN A 35 -16.29 -26.14 -20.62
N LEU A 36 -16.82 -24.94 -20.82
CA LEU A 36 -17.28 -24.48 -22.13
C LEU A 36 -16.11 -24.10 -23.05
N ARG A 37 -15.05 -23.51 -22.51
CA ARG A 37 -13.80 -23.17 -23.24
C ARG A 37 -13.11 -24.40 -23.82
N THR A 38 -13.02 -25.50 -23.07
CA THR A 38 -12.39 -26.74 -23.53
C THR A 38 -13.10 -27.36 -24.74
N LYS A 39 -14.39 -27.09 -24.93
CA LYS A 39 -15.22 -27.61 -26.04
C LYS A 39 -15.26 -26.72 -27.29
N ARG A 40 -14.36 -25.74 -27.41
CA ARG A 40 -14.31 -24.81 -28.56
C ARG A 40 -15.63 -24.10 -28.89
N VAL A 41 -16.30 -23.55 -27.90
CA VAL A 41 -17.31 -22.52 -28.12
C VAL A 41 -16.60 -21.25 -28.57
N THR A 42 -16.16 -21.22 -29.81
CA THR A 42 -15.40 -20.12 -30.40
C THR A 42 -16.31 -19.26 -31.25
N GLY A 43 -16.03 -17.98 -31.31
CA GLY A 43 -16.67 -17.08 -32.25
C GLY A 43 -17.44 -15.95 -31.56
N ARG A 44 -18.56 -15.56 -32.25
CA ARG A 44 -19.36 -14.37 -31.89
C ARG A 44 -19.92 -14.43 -30.46
N SER A 45 -20.44 -15.59 -30.05
CA SER A 45 -21.05 -15.77 -28.73
C SER A 45 -20.07 -15.56 -27.58
N ALA A 46 -18.85 -16.11 -27.67
CA ALA A 46 -17.83 -15.92 -26.67
C ALA A 46 -17.44 -14.45 -26.56
N ARG A 47 -17.22 -13.76 -27.69
CA ARG A 47 -16.88 -12.33 -27.69
C ARG A 47 -18.00 -11.47 -27.09
N LEU A 48 -19.26 -11.79 -27.34
CA LEU A 48 -20.39 -11.06 -26.73
C LEU A 48 -20.46 -11.28 -25.22
N LEU A 49 -20.17 -12.49 -24.75
CA LEU A 49 -20.15 -12.83 -23.33
C LEU A 49 -18.99 -12.12 -22.60
N PHE A 50 -17.79 -12.13 -23.15
CA PHE A 50 -16.65 -11.41 -22.57
C PHE A 50 -16.88 -9.90 -22.57
N ARG A 51 -17.51 -9.36 -23.63
CA ARG A 51 -17.90 -7.96 -23.65
C ARG A 51 -18.92 -7.63 -22.55
N PHE A 52 -19.91 -8.50 -22.33
CA PHE A 52 -20.83 -8.36 -21.19
C PHE A 52 -20.09 -8.29 -19.86
N MET A 53 -19.16 -9.22 -19.62
CA MET A 53 -18.37 -9.23 -18.38
C MET A 53 -17.54 -7.95 -18.21
N GLY A 54 -16.90 -7.48 -19.28
CA GLY A 54 -16.15 -6.22 -19.26
C GLY A 54 -17.03 -5.02 -18.98
N ASP A 55 -18.20 -4.92 -19.63
CA ASP A 55 -19.19 -3.86 -19.37
C ASP A 55 -19.64 -3.86 -17.90
N MET A 56 -19.98 -5.03 -17.34
CA MET A 56 -20.44 -5.13 -15.95
C MET A 56 -19.34 -4.76 -14.98
N PHE A 57 -18.15 -5.28 -15.16
CA PHE A 57 -17.03 -5.06 -14.27
C PHE A 57 -16.59 -3.60 -14.23
N ILE A 58 -16.53 -2.90 -15.38
CA ILE A 58 -16.11 -1.51 -15.41
C ILE A 58 -17.20 -0.57 -14.85
N ILE A 59 -18.48 -0.84 -15.13
CA ILE A 59 -19.59 -0.01 -14.61
C ILE A 59 -19.64 -0.07 -13.09
N GLU A 60 -19.41 -1.24 -12.50
CA GLU A 60 -19.46 -1.39 -11.05
C GLU A 60 -18.34 -0.70 -10.29
N ARG A 61 -17.13 -0.69 -10.85
CA ARG A 61 -15.93 -0.21 -10.17
C ARG A 61 -15.59 1.25 -10.46
N ASN A 62 -16.19 1.85 -11.51
CA ASN A 62 -15.91 3.22 -11.91
C ASN A 62 -17.09 4.14 -11.61
N PRO A 63 -17.00 5.00 -10.54
CA PRO A 63 -18.09 5.88 -10.16
C PRO A 63 -18.52 6.89 -11.25
N PHE A 64 -17.60 7.31 -12.12
CA PHE A 64 -17.93 8.24 -13.20
C PHE A 64 -18.82 7.60 -14.26
N ILE A 65 -18.54 6.33 -14.63
CA ILE A 65 -19.38 5.57 -15.57
C ILE A 65 -20.73 5.27 -14.94
N PHE A 66 -20.73 4.87 -13.67
CA PHE A 66 -21.96 4.58 -12.95
C PHE A 66 -22.89 5.81 -12.88
N GLN A 67 -22.32 6.97 -12.50
CA GLN A 67 -23.07 8.22 -12.42
C GLN A 67 -23.59 8.68 -13.77
N ASP A 68 -22.83 8.47 -14.85
CA ASP A 68 -23.28 8.80 -16.20
C ASP A 68 -24.55 8.01 -16.62
N PHE A 69 -24.71 6.77 -16.16
CA PHE A 69 -25.96 6.01 -16.35
C PHE A 69 -27.11 6.51 -15.47
N VAL A 70 -26.82 7.02 -14.29
CA VAL A 70 -27.83 7.63 -13.41
C VAL A 70 -28.38 8.91 -14.03
N ASP A 71 -27.49 9.77 -14.54
CA ASP A 71 -27.84 11.09 -15.07
C ASP A 71 -28.47 11.06 -16.47
N HIS A 72 -28.31 9.95 -17.22
CA HIS A 72 -28.77 9.82 -18.61
C HIS A 72 -29.70 8.60 -18.80
N PRO A 73 -30.98 8.69 -18.39
CA PRO A 73 -31.96 7.57 -18.50
C PRO A 73 -32.11 6.98 -19.89
N VAL A 74 -32.00 7.80 -20.95
CA VAL A 74 -32.08 7.33 -22.34
C VAL A 74 -30.86 6.49 -22.71
N LYS A 75 -29.66 6.92 -22.35
CA LYS A 75 -28.40 6.18 -22.56
C LYS A 75 -28.46 4.84 -21.84
N LYS A 76 -28.87 4.86 -20.57
CA LYS A 76 -29.09 3.67 -19.76
C LYS A 76 -30.02 2.67 -20.48
N ARG A 77 -31.22 3.11 -20.85
CA ARG A 77 -32.19 2.25 -21.51
C ARG A 77 -31.65 1.61 -22.81
N ASN A 78 -30.97 2.40 -23.63
CA ASN A 78 -30.38 1.92 -24.89
C ASN A 78 -29.26 0.90 -24.60
N PHE A 79 -28.44 1.13 -23.58
CA PHE A 79 -27.40 0.21 -23.14
C PHE A 79 -28.01 -1.14 -22.73
N PHE A 80 -28.93 -1.15 -21.77
CA PHE A 80 -29.58 -2.39 -21.31
C PHE A 80 -30.28 -3.14 -22.45
N LYS A 81 -30.97 -2.43 -23.36
CA LYS A 81 -31.57 -3.03 -24.54
C LYS A 81 -30.55 -3.66 -25.50
N SER A 82 -29.38 -3.04 -25.65
CA SER A 82 -28.27 -3.58 -26.45
C SER A 82 -27.70 -4.86 -25.83
N ILE A 83 -27.50 -4.86 -24.50
CA ILE A 83 -27.01 -6.04 -23.79
C ILE A 83 -28.00 -7.20 -23.88
N GLU A 84 -29.27 -6.96 -23.66
CA GLU A 84 -30.30 -8.01 -23.77
C GLU A 84 -30.37 -8.60 -25.20
N LYS A 85 -30.21 -7.76 -26.23
CA LYS A 85 -30.08 -8.22 -27.61
C LYS A 85 -28.85 -9.13 -27.79
N ASP A 86 -27.72 -8.78 -27.20
CA ASP A 86 -26.49 -9.58 -27.26
C ASP A 86 -26.67 -10.93 -26.55
N LEU A 87 -27.31 -10.96 -25.39
CA LEU A 87 -27.66 -12.19 -24.67
C LEU A 87 -28.63 -13.06 -25.48
N GLY A 88 -29.63 -12.46 -26.13
CA GLY A 88 -30.53 -13.18 -27.04
C GLY A 88 -29.83 -13.82 -28.26
N ILE A 89 -28.76 -13.18 -28.78
CA ILE A 89 -27.95 -13.77 -29.86
C ILE A 89 -27.18 -15.00 -29.35
N ILE A 90 -26.63 -14.92 -28.11
CA ILE A 90 -25.92 -16.06 -27.50
C ILE A 90 -26.92 -17.20 -27.26
N GLU A 91 -28.09 -16.89 -26.73
CA GLU A 91 -29.16 -17.84 -26.44
C GLU A 91 -29.64 -18.59 -27.70
N ALA A 92 -29.90 -17.86 -28.80
CA ALA A 92 -30.31 -18.44 -30.06
C ALA A 92 -29.29 -19.42 -30.69
N GLY A 93 -28.01 -19.22 -30.37
CA GLY A 93 -26.89 -20.11 -30.75
C GLY A 93 -26.58 -21.23 -29.76
N ALA A 94 -27.25 -21.25 -28.61
CA ALA A 94 -26.96 -22.20 -27.55
C ALA A 94 -27.47 -23.60 -27.86
N ARG A 95 -26.63 -24.61 -27.61
CA ARG A 95 -26.97 -26.04 -27.75
C ARG A 95 -26.81 -26.84 -26.47
N GLU A 96 -26.11 -26.27 -25.48
CA GLU A 96 -25.80 -26.89 -24.19
C GLU A 96 -26.56 -26.19 -23.06
N ASN A 97 -27.08 -26.99 -22.12
CA ASN A 97 -27.84 -26.47 -20.98
C ASN A 97 -27.00 -25.51 -20.12
N ARG A 98 -25.69 -25.72 -20.05
CA ARG A 98 -24.75 -24.84 -19.35
C ARG A 98 -24.69 -23.40 -19.90
N VAL A 99 -24.89 -23.24 -21.21
CA VAL A 99 -24.92 -21.89 -21.82
C VAL A 99 -26.15 -21.13 -21.35
N PHE A 100 -27.30 -21.80 -21.27
CA PHE A 100 -28.53 -21.20 -20.73
C PHE A 100 -28.37 -20.78 -19.28
N GLN A 101 -27.71 -21.60 -18.46
CA GLN A 101 -27.39 -21.22 -17.06
C GLN A 101 -26.50 -19.98 -16.98
N VAL A 102 -25.50 -19.86 -17.86
CA VAL A 102 -24.65 -18.64 -17.91
C VAL A 102 -25.49 -17.42 -18.31
N ILE A 103 -26.36 -17.54 -19.32
CA ILE A 103 -27.21 -16.44 -19.78
C ILE A 103 -28.20 -16.01 -18.70
N GLU A 104 -28.80 -16.96 -18.00
CA GLU A 104 -29.71 -16.69 -16.88
C GLU A 104 -28.97 -15.89 -15.79
N ARG A 105 -27.76 -16.32 -15.44
CA ARG A 105 -26.92 -15.59 -14.46
C ARG A 105 -26.54 -14.20 -14.94
N CYS A 106 -26.26 -14.03 -16.23
CA CYS A 106 -26.02 -12.71 -16.82
C CYS A 106 -27.24 -11.79 -16.70
N ARG A 107 -28.47 -12.32 -16.97
CA ARG A 107 -29.72 -11.55 -16.81
C ARG A 107 -29.99 -11.16 -15.36
N GLU A 108 -29.83 -12.09 -14.41
CA GLU A 108 -29.94 -11.80 -12.98
C GLU A 108 -29.00 -10.67 -12.55
N TYR A 109 -27.77 -10.71 -13.05
CA TYR A 109 -26.78 -9.66 -12.76
C TYR A 109 -27.20 -8.32 -13.39
N LEU A 110 -27.63 -8.34 -14.63
CA LEU A 110 -28.11 -7.16 -15.36
C LEU A 110 -29.30 -6.51 -14.66
N ASP A 111 -30.28 -7.30 -14.20
CA ASP A 111 -31.43 -6.82 -13.43
C ASP A 111 -31.01 -6.22 -12.09
N THR A 112 -30.04 -6.82 -11.45
CA THR A 112 -29.48 -6.30 -10.18
C THR A 112 -28.80 -4.96 -10.39
N LEU A 113 -27.98 -4.81 -11.43
CA LEU A 113 -27.34 -3.55 -11.79
C LEU A 113 -28.39 -2.49 -12.18
N ALA A 114 -29.41 -2.86 -12.97
CA ALA A 114 -30.49 -1.97 -13.37
C ALA A 114 -31.27 -1.45 -12.17
N ARG A 115 -31.62 -2.32 -11.22
CA ARG A 115 -32.28 -1.94 -9.94
C ARG A 115 -31.41 -0.98 -9.17
N ARG A 116 -30.13 -1.28 -9.00
CA ARG A 116 -29.19 -0.43 -8.27
C ARG A 116 -29.08 0.97 -8.88
N ILE A 117 -28.94 1.09 -10.20
CA ILE A 117 -28.90 2.39 -10.89
C ILE A 117 -30.24 3.14 -10.71
N ASN A 118 -31.38 2.45 -10.73
CA ASN A 118 -32.70 3.06 -10.58
C ASN A 118 -32.98 3.55 -9.16
N THR A 119 -32.44 2.88 -8.15
CA THR A 119 -32.72 3.17 -6.73
C THR A 119 -31.69 4.07 -6.07
N ILE A 120 -30.52 4.28 -6.69
CA ILE A 120 -29.43 5.02 -6.04
C ILE A 120 -29.82 6.43 -5.61
N SER A 121 -30.56 7.16 -6.44
CA SER A 121 -31.00 8.53 -6.10
C SER A 121 -31.95 8.57 -4.91
N SER A 122 -32.80 7.56 -4.75
CA SER A 122 -33.68 7.43 -3.57
C SER A 122 -32.89 7.03 -2.32
N GLU A 123 -31.88 6.18 -2.49
CA GLU A 123 -30.96 5.79 -1.40
C GLU A 123 -30.13 6.97 -0.92
N GLN A 124 -29.59 7.77 -1.83
CA GLN A 124 -28.87 9.00 -1.50
C GLN A 124 -29.77 10.00 -0.76
N LYS A 125 -31.03 10.16 -1.16
CA LYS A 125 -32.00 11.00 -0.44
C LYS A 125 -32.30 10.46 0.96
N ARG A 126 -32.42 9.13 1.12
CA ARG A 126 -32.64 8.46 2.41
C ARG A 126 -31.45 8.70 3.34
N ILE A 127 -30.24 8.52 2.87
CA ILE A 127 -29.00 8.78 3.61
C ILE A 127 -28.94 10.27 3.99
N THR A 128 -29.14 11.17 3.04
CA THR A 128 -29.12 12.61 3.29
C THR A 128 -30.11 13.01 4.37
N LYS A 129 -31.37 12.55 4.27
CA LYS A 129 -32.43 12.87 5.26
C LYS A 129 -32.06 12.42 6.67
N ALA A 130 -31.39 11.28 6.81
CA ALA A 130 -30.99 10.73 8.10
C ALA A 130 -29.79 11.46 8.71
N LEU A 131 -28.86 11.94 7.88
CA LEU A 131 -27.55 12.44 8.35
C LEU A 131 -27.45 13.96 8.35
N ASP A 132 -28.28 14.67 7.57
CA ASP A 132 -28.22 16.13 7.39
C ASP A 132 -28.33 16.88 8.73
N THR A 133 -29.27 16.49 9.57
CA THR A 133 -29.47 17.12 10.89
C THR A 133 -28.31 16.85 11.87
N ILE A 134 -27.48 15.85 11.60
CA ILE A 134 -26.37 15.45 12.48
C ILE A 134 -25.10 16.18 12.07
N ILE A 135 -24.76 16.13 10.77
CA ILE A 135 -23.46 16.61 10.27
C ILE A 135 -23.55 17.75 9.26
N GLY A 136 -24.75 18.11 8.80
CA GLY A 136 -24.99 19.10 7.73
C GLY A 136 -24.83 18.50 6.34
N ARG A 137 -25.66 18.96 5.40
CA ARG A 137 -25.71 18.49 4.01
C ARG A 137 -24.36 18.59 3.29
N GLU A 138 -23.62 19.65 3.56
CA GLU A 138 -22.30 19.94 2.99
C GLU A 138 -21.20 18.96 3.41
N ASN A 139 -21.50 18.07 4.34
CA ASN A 139 -20.59 17.02 4.82
C ASN A 139 -20.96 15.62 4.34
N ILE A 140 -21.91 15.50 3.40
CA ILE A 140 -22.39 14.23 2.84
C ILE A 140 -22.13 14.24 1.34
N TYR A 141 -21.29 13.32 0.86
CA TYR A 141 -20.76 13.29 -0.50
C TYR A 141 -21.13 12.01 -1.22
N PHE A 142 -21.59 12.16 -2.47
CA PHE A 142 -21.93 11.07 -3.39
C PHE A 142 -21.28 11.27 -4.77
N ASP A 143 -20.54 12.36 -4.95
CA ASP A 143 -19.93 12.67 -6.24
C ASP A 143 -18.86 11.65 -6.63
N PRO A 144 -18.68 11.33 -7.92
CA PRO A 144 -17.78 10.30 -8.39
C PRO A 144 -16.32 10.51 -8.00
N PHE A 145 -15.86 11.77 -7.94
CA PHE A 145 -14.49 12.09 -7.57
C PHE A 145 -14.21 11.73 -6.11
N THR A 146 -15.09 12.15 -5.20
CA THR A 146 -14.97 11.85 -3.77
C THR A 146 -15.04 10.34 -3.51
N LEU A 147 -15.98 9.63 -4.17
CA LEU A 147 -16.07 8.17 -4.05
C LEU A 147 -14.79 7.47 -4.55
N THR A 148 -14.24 7.90 -5.69
CA THR A 148 -12.99 7.38 -6.24
C THR A 148 -11.80 7.63 -5.30
N ALA A 149 -11.70 8.83 -4.74
CA ALA A 149 -10.62 9.21 -3.82
C ALA A 149 -10.63 8.39 -2.51
N HIS A 150 -11.78 7.81 -2.16
CA HIS A 150 -11.99 7.01 -0.96
C HIS A 150 -12.15 5.51 -1.22
N ALA A 151 -12.02 5.07 -2.47
CA ALA A 151 -12.11 3.65 -2.83
C ALA A 151 -10.84 2.85 -2.48
N THR A 152 -9.76 3.52 -2.08
CA THR A 152 -8.46 2.91 -1.79
C THR A 152 -7.70 3.67 -0.72
N ASP A 153 -6.65 3.09 -0.18
CA ASP A 153 -5.62 3.72 0.68
C ASP A 153 -4.27 3.83 -0.06
N ALA A 154 -3.15 3.76 0.65
CA ALA A 154 -1.82 3.84 0.01
C ALA A 154 -1.38 2.53 -0.67
N THR A 155 -2.11 1.44 -0.52
CA THR A 155 -1.86 0.17 -1.21
C THR A 155 -2.24 0.21 -2.68
N ASP A 156 -3.18 1.07 -3.06
CA ASP A 156 -3.91 1.07 -4.34
C ASP A 156 -4.82 -0.17 -4.57
N TRP A 157 -4.98 -1.05 -3.58
CA TRP A 157 -5.99 -2.10 -3.63
C TRP A 157 -7.40 -1.52 -3.64
N ARG A 158 -8.30 -2.14 -4.41
CA ARG A 158 -9.71 -1.76 -4.55
C ARG A 158 -10.59 -2.99 -4.68
N LEU A 159 -11.85 -2.85 -4.26
CA LEU A 159 -12.91 -3.82 -4.57
C LEU A 159 -14.17 -3.08 -5.00
N TYR A 160 -14.70 -2.20 -4.15
CA TYR A 160 -15.88 -1.38 -4.46
C TYR A 160 -15.60 0.09 -4.12
N PRO A 161 -16.24 1.05 -4.83
CA PRO A 161 -16.34 2.40 -4.31
C PRO A 161 -17.27 2.41 -3.08
N PRO A 162 -17.07 3.33 -2.12
CA PRO A 162 -18.03 3.50 -1.03
C PRO A 162 -19.37 4.02 -1.57
N LEU A 163 -20.46 3.74 -0.86
CA LEU A 163 -21.79 4.24 -1.20
C LEU A 163 -21.91 5.75 -0.96
N ALA A 164 -21.30 6.22 0.12
CA ALA A 164 -21.21 7.63 0.50
C ALA A 164 -19.93 7.89 1.28
N VAL A 165 -19.48 9.15 1.27
CA VAL A 165 -18.44 9.64 2.17
C VAL A 165 -19.03 10.73 3.04
N VAL A 166 -18.82 10.64 4.36
CA VAL A 166 -19.34 11.60 5.34
C VAL A 166 -18.20 12.16 6.19
N ARG A 167 -18.30 13.44 6.58
CA ARG A 167 -17.22 14.16 7.26
C ARG A 167 -17.75 14.89 8.50
N PRO A 168 -17.87 14.24 9.66
CA PRO A 168 -18.20 14.94 10.90
C PRO A 168 -17.15 16.00 11.21
N SER A 169 -17.59 17.15 11.69
CA SER A 169 -16.74 18.29 12.01
C SER A 169 -16.57 18.51 13.51
N LYS A 170 -17.31 17.78 14.32
CA LYS A 170 -17.26 17.81 15.79
C LYS A 170 -17.32 16.39 16.34
N GLU A 171 -16.59 16.15 17.40
CA GLU A 171 -16.58 14.87 18.10
C GLU A 171 -18.00 14.43 18.53
N SER A 172 -18.81 15.34 19.05
CA SER A 172 -20.18 15.10 19.48
C SER A 172 -21.15 14.61 18.39
N GLN A 173 -20.77 14.75 17.12
CA GLN A 173 -21.55 14.25 15.98
C GLN A 173 -21.34 12.75 15.76
N MET A 174 -20.23 12.17 16.25
CA MET A 174 -19.83 10.82 15.86
C MET A 174 -20.79 9.74 16.38
N ALA A 175 -21.17 9.79 17.65
CA ALA A 175 -22.07 8.82 18.24
C ALA A 175 -23.46 8.78 17.55
N PRO A 176 -24.17 9.91 17.36
CA PRO A 176 -25.42 9.93 16.61
C PRO A 176 -25.25 9.56 15.13
N LEU A 177 -24.11 9.89 14.52
CA LEU A 177 -23.81 9.52 13.12
C LEU A 177 -23.71 7.99 12.96
N VAL A 178 -22.95 7.32 13.82
CA VAL A 178 -22.81 5.85 13.82
C VAL A 178 -24.16 5.18 14.04
N ALA A 179 -24.94 5.65 15.01
CA ALA A 179 -26.29 5.14 15.27
C ALA A 179 -27.21 5.29 14.05
N ALA A 180 -27.23 6.45 13.41
CA ALA A 180 -28.07 6.69 12.24
C ALA A 180 -27.66 5.81 11.03
N ILE A 181 -26.37 5.62 10.78
CA ILE A 181 -25.89 4.73 9.70
C ILE A 181 -26.28 3.28 9.98
N LYS A 182 -26.18 2.84 11.21
CA LYS A 182 -26.66 1.51 11.66
C LYS A 182 -28.16 1.34 11.41
N GLU A 183 -28.99 2.33 11.79
CA GLU A 183 -30.45 2.30 11.54
C GLU A 183 -30.80 2.26 10.05
N LEU A 184 -29.95 2.84 9.20
CA LEU A 184 -30.06 2.74 7.75
C LEU A 184 -29.72 1.33 7.23
N GLY A 185 -29.21 0.42 8.05
CA GLY A 185 -28.74 -0.90 7.63
C GLY A 185 -27.49 -0.86 6.76
N LEU A 186 -26.67 0.18 6.91
CA LEU A 186 -25.44 0.39 6.15
C LEU A 186 -24.22 0.02 6.98
N THR A 187 -23.11 -0.24 6.30
CA THR A 187 -21.83 -0.56 6.94
C THR A 187 -20.94 0.67 7.01
N ILE A 188 -20.00 0.67 7.94
CA ILE A 188 -19.14 1.82 8.24
C ILE A 188 -17.69 1.47 8.03
N ILE A 189 -16.95 2.36 7.35
CA ILE A 189 -15.49 2.29 7.23
C ILE A 189 -14.90 3.57 7.80
N PRO A 190 -14.17 3.51 8.92
CA PRO A 190 -13.43 4.66 9.44
C PRO A 190 -12.24 4.98 8.55
N ARG A 191 -11.97 6.26 8.31
CA ARG A 191 -10.82 6.70 7.55
C ARG A 191 -10.25 8.00 8.07
N GLY A 192 -8.95 8.01 8.36
CA GLY A 192 -8.14 9.20 8.55
C GLY A 192 -7.48 9.63 7.24
N GLY A 193 -6.16 9.79 7.22
CA GLY A 193 -5.39 10.23 6.04
C GLY A 193 -5.31 9.24 4.88
N GLY A 194 -5.76 8.00 5.06
CA GLY A 194 -5.67 6.94 4.04
C GLY A 194 -4.24 6.58 3.67
N THR A 195 -3.36 6.54 4.65
CA THR A 195 -1.92 6.21 4.51
C THR A 195 -1.61 4.75 4.80
N GLY A 196 -2.60 3.95 5.19
CA GLY A 196 -2.44 2.52 5.48
C GLY A 196 -1.86 1.74 4.31
N LEU A 197 -1.07 0.71 4.61
CA LEU A 197 -0.33 -0.10 3.65
C LEU A 197 -0.80 -1.57 3.61
N THR A 198 -1.96 -1.86 4.20
CA THR A 198 -2.55 -3.20 4.22
C THR A 198 -4.01 -3.24 3.71
N GLY A 199 -4.53 -2.12 3.26
CA GLY A 199 -5.90 -2.02 2.78
C GLY A 199 -6.94 -1.85 3.90
N GLY A 200 -6.55 -1.40 5.09
CA GLY A 200 -7.41 -1.23 6.26
C GLY A 200 -8.63 -0.34 6.01
N SER A 201 -8.54 0.66 5.13
CA SER A 201 -9.66 1.55 4.78
C SER A 201 -10.25 1.30 3.38
N VAL A 202 -9.98 0.17 2.73
CA VAL A 202 -10.56 -0.18 1.43
C VAL A 202 -11.99 -0.70 1.59
N PRO A 203 -13.00 -0.18 0.87
CA PRO A 203 -14.36 -0.71 0.94
C PRO A 203 -14.47 -2.12 0.35
N LEU A 204 -14.96 -3.07 1.14
CA LEU A 204 -15.15 -4.46 0.73
C LEU A 204 -16.63 -4.83 0.51
N THR A 205 -17.54 -3.89 0.76
CA THR A 205 -18.98 -4.04 0.51
C THR A 205 -19.53 -2.84 -0.24
N ARG A 206 -20.62 -3.05 -1.00
CA ARG A 206 -21.30 -1.98 -1.74
C ARG A 206 -22.16 -1.06 -0.86
N THR A 207 -22.39 -1.42 0.39
CA THR A 207 -23.23 -0.68 1.35
C THR A 207 -22.39 0.18 2.29
N SER A 208 -21.09 0.35 2.04
CA SER A 208 -20.20 1.03 2.95
C SER A 208 -20.36 2.55 2.88
N VAL A 209 -20.61 3.16 4.04
CA VAL A 209 -20.45 4.59 4.27
C VAL A 209 -19.07 4.83 4.86
N MET A 210 -18.27 5.64 4.22
CA MET A 210 -16.95 5.99 4.73
C MET A 210 -17.03 7.22 5.61
N ILE A 211 -16.63 7.09 6.88
CA ILE A 211 -16.51 8.22 7.80
C ILE A 211 -15.09 8.75 7.76
N ASN A 212 -14.90 9.88 7.11
CA ASN A 212 -13.61 10.56 7.05
C ASN A 212 -13.46 11.50 8.23
N THR A 213 -12.49 11.25 9.11
CA THR A 213 -12.29 11.96 10.37
C THR A 213 -11.38 13.19 10.26
N GLU A 214 -10.88 13.54 9.09
CA GLU A 214 -9.87 14.59 8.90
C GLU A 214 -10.35 16.01 9.30
N LYS A 215 -11.66 16.23 9.50
CA LYS A 215 -12.19 17.49 10.04
C LYS A 215 -12.09 17.59 11.59
N LEU A 216 -11.93 16.45 12.28
CA LEU A 216 -11.66 16.43 13.71
C LEU A 216 -10.17 16.73 13.94
N ASN A 217 -9.75 17.97 13.70
CA ASN A 217 -8.34 18.33 13.58
C ASN A 217 -7.84 19.35 14.62
N THR A 218 -8.53 19.45 15.74
CA THR A 218 -8.17 20.37 16.82
C THR A 218 -7.09 19.79 17.72
N ILE A 219 -6.00 20.53 17.90
CA ILE A 219 -5.03 20.32 18.99
C ILE A 219 -5.56 21.11 20.20
N ARG A 220 -6.01 20.39 21.24
CA ARG A 220 -6.63 20.98 22.44
C ARG A 220 -5.61 21.56 23.41
N GLY A 221 -4.33 21.24 23.20
CA GLY A 221 -3.22 21.78 23.95
C GLY A 221 -2.41 20.75 24.71
N ILE A 222 -1.32 21.23 25.32
CA ILE A 222 -0.42 20.45 26.16
C ILE A 222 -0.74 20.76 27.61
N LYS A 223 -0.93 19.72 28.43
CA LYS A 223 -1.29 19.79 29.85
C LYS A 223 -0.31 18.99 30.68
N GLN A 224 -0.23 19.31 31.95
CA GLN A 224 0.52 18.55 32.95
C GLN A 224 -0.36 17.49 33.60
N PHE A 225 0.18 16.29 33.70
CA PHE A 225 -0.41 15.13 34.34
C PHE A 225 0.54 14.62 35.43
N LYS A 226 0.04 13.71 36.25
CA LYS A 226 0.86 13.02 37.26
C LYS A 226 0.61 11.52 37.20
N THR A 227 1.65 10.72 37.36
CA THR A 227 1.55 9.29 37.65
C THR A 227 0.93 9.03 39.03
N GLU A 228 0.57 7.80 39.35
CA GLU A 228 0.14 7.43 40.70
C GLU A 228 1.24 7.66 41.75
N SER A 229 2.51 7.55 41.35
CA SER A 229 3.66 7.89 42.22
C SER A 229 3.87 9.38 42.45
N GLY A 230 3.13 10.24 41.73
CA GLY A 230 3.23 11.70 41.81
C GLY A 230 4.23 12.35 40.84
N GLU A 231 4.89 11.59 39.99
CA GLU A 231 5.78 12.10 38.94
C GLU A 231 4.99 12.92 37.92
N ALA A 232 5.45 14.15 37.64
CA ALA A 232 4.80 15.05 36.69
C ALA A 232 5.29 14.79 35.28
N PHE A 233 4.37 14.77 34.30
CA PHE A 233 4.69 14.62 32.88
C PHE A 233 3.76 15.46 32.01
N SER A 234 4.21 15.77 30.81
CA SER A 234 3.43 16.50 29.82
C SER A 234 2.61 15.54 28.96
N GLY A 235 1.38 15.90 28.64
CA GLY A 235 0.56 15.21 27.67
C GLY A 235 -0.12 16.16 26.70
N ILE A 236 -0.36 15.73 25.47
CA ILE A 236 -1.02 16.51 24.41
C ILE A 236 -2.38 15.92 24.11
N GLU A 237 -3.43 16.74 24.15
CA GLU A 237 -4.80 16.37 23.82
C GLU A 237 -5.13 16.71 22.36
N LEU A 238 -5.59 15.72 21.59
CA LEU A 238 -5.72 15.77 20.15
C LEU A 238 -7.05 15.16 19.69
N GLU A 239 -7.71 15.78 18.72
CA GLU A 239 -8.77 15.10 17.97
C GLU A 239 -8.18 14.09 16.98
N ALA A 240 -8.96 13.08 16.59
CA ALA A 240 -8.51 11.93 15.80
C ALA A 240 -8.03 12.27 14.39
N GLY A 241 -8.49 13.35 13.80
CA GLY A 241 -8.11 13.82 12.46
C GLY A 241 -6.88 14.73 12.45
N VAL A 242 -6.29 15.07 13.59
CA VAL A 242 -5.05 15.83 13.64
C VAL A 242 -3.96 15.08 12.90
N ILE A 243 -3.27 15.77 11.99
CA ILE A 243 -2.12 15.22 11.26
C ILE A 243 -0.96 15.03 12.23
N THR A 244 -0.30 13.89 12.16
CA THR A 244 0.79 13.51 13.07
C THR A 244 1.91 14.55 13.11
N ASP A 245 2.37 15.06 11.93
CA ASP A 245 3.37 16.13 11.87
C ASP A 245 2.96 17.41 12.62
N HIS A 246 1.66 17.72 12.68
CA HIS A 246 1.16 18.89 13.44
C HIS A 246 1.27 18.65 14.94
N ALA A 247 0.98 17.44 15.41
CA ALA A 247 1.17 17.07 16.81
C ALA A 247 2.67 17.11 17.21
N MET A 248 3.52 16.58 16.33
CA MET A 248 4.99 16.63 16.51
C MET A 248 5.52 18.06 16.54
N ALA A 249 5.00 18.95 15.67
CA ALA A 249 5.39 20.37 15.65
C ALA A 249 4.97 21.07 16.94
N ALA A 250 3.73 20.87 17.40
CA ALA A 250 3.23 21.47 18.64
C ALA A 250 4.02 21.01 19.88
N ALA A 251 4.44 19.74 19.93
CA ALA A 251 5.31 19.23 20.99
C ALA A 251 6.70 19.89 20.95
N ARG A 252 7.31 19.98 19.76
CA ARG A 252 8.65 20.55 19.54
C ARG A 252 8.72 22.03 19.96
N GLU A 253 7.65 22.81 19.75
CA GLU A 253 7.58 24.20 20.22
C GLU A 253 7.75 24.33 21.74
N LYS A 254 7.49 23.25 22.48
CA LYS A 254 7.65 23.18 23.94
C LYS A 254 8.88 22.39 24.36
N LYS A 255 9.81 22.08 23.43
CA LYS A 255 10.97 21.21 23.65
C LYS A 255 10.59 19.82 24.17
N LEU A 256 9.54 19.26 23.56
CA LEU A 256 9.02 17.93 23.87
C LEU A 256 8.97 17.07 22.60
N ILE A 257 9.09 15.76 22.78
CA ILE A 257 9.01 14.76 21.73
C ILE A 257 7.62 14.12 21.75
N PHE A 258 6.92 14.16 20.60
CA PHE A 258 5.79 13.30 20.31
C PHE A 258 6.34 12.03 19.66
N ALA A 259 6.33 10.92 20.38
CA ALA A 259 7.12 9.73 20.03
C ALA A 259 6.51 8.82 18.95
N THR A 260 5.22 8.96 18.61
CA THR A 260 4.60 8.21 17.49
C THR A 260 4.90 8.94 16.19
N ASP A 261 5.94 8.51 15.47
CA ASP A 261 6.47 9.21 14.28
C ASP A 261 6.55 8.33 13.02
N PRO A 262 5.41 7.77 12.55
CA PRO A 262 5.41 6.94 11.35
C PRO A 262 5.97 7.70 10.15
N THR A 263 6.57 6.97 9.21
CA THR A 263 7.12 7.57 7.96
C THR A 263 6.07 8.37 7.19
N SER A 264 4.80 8.12 7.42
CA SER A 264 3.66 8.85 6.83
C SER A 264 3.15 10.03 7.66
N ALA A 265 3.89 10.50 8.66
CA ALA A 265 3.46 11.55 9.62
C ALA A 265 2.87 12.80 8.94
N TRP A 266 3.36 13.16 7.74
CA TRP A 266 2.82 14.30 6.94
C TRP A 266 1.35 14.15 6.50
N ALA A 267 0.75 12.98 6.61
CA ALA A 267 -0.64 12.72 6.19
C ALA A 267 -1.40 11.77 7.11
N SER A 268 -0.71 10.95 7.91
CA SER A 268 -1.36 10.09 8.91
C SER A 268 -2.03 10.93 9.99
N THR A 269 -3.05 10.37 10.62
CA THR A 269 -3.84 11.04 11.64
C THR A 269 -3.79 10.29 12.96
N ILE A 270 -4.00 11.00 14.05
CA ILE A 270 -3.93 10.47 15.41
C ILE A 270 -4.83 9.24 15.61
N GLY A 271 -6.08 9.30 15.13
CA GLY A 271 -7.00 8.15 15.20
C GLY A 271 -6.51 6.95 14.40
N GLY A 272 -5.88 7.20 13.21
CA GLY A 272 -5.25 6.16 12.42
C GLY A 272 -4.02 5.56 13.10
N ASN A 273 -3.18 6.39 13.72
CA ASN A 273 -2.01 5.91 14.46
C ASN A 273 -2.39 4.95 15.60
N LEU A 274 -3.48 5.22 16.32
CA LEU A 274 -3.98 4.31 17.36
C LEU A 274 -4.63 3.06 16.75
N ALA A 275 -5.46 3.23 15.72
CA ALA A 275 -6.16 2.11 15.08
C ALA A 275 -5.21 1.07 14.48
N GLU A 276 -4.03 1.49 14.01
CA GLU A 276 -2.96 0.63 13.48
C GLU A 276 -1.91 0.29 14.55
N ASN A 277 -1.86 1.00 15.67
CA ASN A 277 -0.77 0.99 16.65
C ASN A 277 0.57 1.39 16.01
N ALA A 278 0.55 2.53 15.31
CA ALA A 278 1.68 3.00 14.52
C ALA A 278 2.95 3.20 15.36
N GLY A 279 4.08 2.87 14.77
CA GLY A 279 5.41 3.15 15.27
C GLY A 279 6.10 4.21 14.41
N GLY A 280 7.39 4.07 14.25
CA GLY A 280 8.27 4.90 13.44
C GLY A 280 9.71 4.66 13.85
N LYS A 281 10.62 5.57 13.47
CA LYS A 281 12.04 5.44 13.77
C LYS A 281 12.36 5.58 15.26
N THR A 282 11.56 6.38 16.00
CA THR A 282 11.77 6.59 17.44
C THR A 282 11.19 5.47 18.29
N ALA A 283 10.50 4.49 17.67
CA ALA A 283 9.95 3.34 18.38
C ALA A 283 11.02 2.47 19.06
N VAL A 284 12.26 2.50 18.57
CA VAL A 284 13.40 1.83 19.24
C VAL A 284 13.53 2.28 20.69
N ARG A 285 13.30 3.56 20.98
CA ARG A 285 13.38 4.16 22.31
C ARG A 285 12.02 4.22 23.01
N PHE A 286 10.98 4.68 22.32
CA PHE A 286 9.72 5.07 22.95
C PHE A 286 8.56 4.10 22.64
N GLY A 287 8.76 3.07 21.81
CA GLY A 287 7.73 2.13 21.42
C GLY A 287 6.72 2.71 20.41
N THR A 288 5.55 2.10 20.33
CA THR A 288 4.46 2.41 19.40
C THR A 288 3.38 3.30 20.02
N ALA A 289 2.28 3.53 19.34
CA ALA A 289 1.17 4.37 19.83
C ALA A 289 0.61 3.89 21.19
N ILE A 290 0.50 2.58 21.40
CA ILE A 290 0.02 2.03 22.70
C ILE A 290 0.96 2.31 23.86
N ASP A 291 2.28 2.42 23.57
CA ASP A 291 3.27 2.74 24.59
C ASP A 291 3.10 4.19 25.09
N ASN A 292 2.61 5.09 24.23
CA ASN A 292 2.58 6.53 24.46
C ASN A 292 1.17 7.10 24.71
N VAL A 293 0.10 6.32 24.56
CA VAL A 293 -1.24 6.80 24.81
C VAL A 293 -1.60 6.78 26.29
N LEU A 294 -2.14 7.88 26.80
CA LEU A 294 -2.72 8.00 28.14
C LEU A 294 -4.21 7.72 28.16
N SER A 295 -4.94 8.29 27.21
CA SER A 295 -6.40 8.09 27.11
C SER A 295 -6.89 8.35 25.68
N TYR A 296 -8.08 7.85 25.37
CA TYR A 296 -8.75 8.14 24.11
C TYR A 296 -10.26 7.94 24.24
N THR A 297 -11.01 8.59 23.35
CA THR A 297 -12.44 8.39 23.18
C THR A 297 -12.70 7.56 21.95
N ILE A 298 -13.60 6.59 22.05
CA ILE A 298 -14.02 5.73 20.94
C ILE A 298 -15.54 5.63 20.90
N VAL A 299 -16.13 5.70 19.72
CA VAL A 299 -17.54 5.41 19.48
C VAL A 299 -17.66 3.97 18.99
N MET A 300 -18.38 3.16 19.77
CA MET A 300 -18.61 1.73 19.52
C MET A 300 -19.62 1.50 18.39
N PRO A 301 -19.73 0.28 17.82
CA PRO A 301 -20.64 -0.02 16.70
C PRO A 301 -22.12 0.31 16.95
N HIS A 302 -22.52 0.40 18.21
CA HIS A 302 -23.90 0.74 18.58
C HIS A 302 -24.17 2.24 18.72
N GLY A 303 -23.16 3.09 18.47
CA GLY A 303 -23.24 4.54 18.69
C GLY A 303 -22.97 4.95 20.12
N GLU A 304 -22.49 4.07 20.97
CA GLU A 304 -22.13 4.38 22.34
C GLU A 304 -20.70 4.92 22.42
N GLU A 305 -20.55 6.04 23.15
CA GLU A 305 -19.25 6.61 23.43
C GLU A 305 -18.59 5.93 24.63
N ARG A 306 -17.31 5.63 24.51
CA ARG A 306 -16.47 5.09 25.57
C ARG A 306 -15.21 5.93 25.72
N PHE A 307 -14.88 6.29 26.96
CA PHE A 307 -13.63 6.90 27.32
C PHE A 307 -12.69 5.85 27.93
N VAL A 308 -11.55 5.61 27.29
CA VAL A 308 -10.54 4.63 27.71
C VAL A 308 -9.38 5.38 28.31
N TYR A 309 -9.01 5.04 29.53
CA TYR A 309 -7.94 5.70 30.28
C TYR A 309 -6.97 4.67 30.85
N ARG A 310 -5.65 4.86 30.60
CA ARG A 310 -4.58 4.08 31.24
C ARG A 310 -4.37 4.59 32.65
N LYS A 311 -4.56 3.72 33.63
CA LYS A 311 -4.63 4.11 35.04
C LYS A 311 -3.30 4.64 35.57
N ASP A 312 -2.20 3.97 35.24
CA ASP A 312 -0.86 4.38 35.59
C ASP A 312 0.08 4.21 34.38
N HIS A 313 0.87 5.21 34.08
CA HIS A 313 1.76 5.23 32.94
C HIS A 313 3.22 5.18 33.43
N SER A 314 3.95 4.16 32.99
CA SER A 314 5.40 3.98 33.31
C SER A 314 6.30 5.04 32.68
N LEU A 315 5.78 5.87 31.78
CA LEU A 315 6.50 6.89 30.99
C LEU A 315 7.68 6.34 30.15
N THR A 316 7.75 5.03 30.06
CA THR A 316 8.74 4.29 29.27
C THR A 316 8.04 3.34 28.31
N ARG A 317 8.80 2.76 27.41
CA ARG A 317 8.35 1.67 26.56
C ARG A 317 7.91 0.49 27.44
N ILE A 318 6.74 -0.07 27.13
CA ILE A 318 6.15 -1.19 27.86
C ILE A 318 7.07 -2.41 27.81
N SER A 319 7.44 -2.92 29.00
CA SER A 319 8.22 -4.15 29.11
C SER A 319 7.35 -5.39 29.04
N PRO A 320 7.87 -6.57 28.63
CA PRO A 320 7.09 -7.80 28.59
C PRO A 320 6.42 -8.21 29.90
N ASN A 321 7.04 -7.89 31.02
CA ASN A 321 6.59 -8.25 32.37
C ASN A 321 5.64 -7.22 33.00
N GLU A 322 5.49 -6.06 32.38
CA GLU A 322 4.60 -4.99 32.85
C GLU A 322 3.14 -5.40 32.67
N THR A 323 2.28 -5.00 33.61
CA THR A 323 0.82 -5.16 33.49
C THR A 323 0.16 -3.80 33.44
N LEU A 324 -0.40 -3.44 32.30
CA LEU A 324 -1.15 -2.22 32.11
C LEU A 324 -2.59 -2.40 32.59
N VAL A 325 -3.15 -1.33 33.14
CA VAL A 325 -4.54 -1.29 33.58
C VAL A 325 -5.27 -0.17 32.84
N PHE A 326 -6.24 -0.54 32.00
CA PHE A 326 -7.11 0.40 31.34
C PHE A 326 -8.48 0.39 31.96
N GLN A 327 -9.05 1.57 32.23
CA GLN A 327 -10.43 1.74 32.65
C GLN A 327 -11.27 2.25 31.49
N VAL A 328 -12.35 1.56 31.18
CA VAL A 328 -13.33 1.96 30.17
C VAL A 328 -14.50 2.58 30.87
N LYS A 329 -14.83 3.84 30.53
CA LYS A 329 -15.96 4.58 31.12
C LYS A 329 -17.03 4.84 30.05
N ASP A 330 -18.29 4.86 30.48
CA ASP A 330 -19.41 5.31 29.65
C ASP A 330 -19.45 6.86 29.58
N ALA A 331 -20.34 7.40 28.74
CA ALA A 331 -20.53 8.84 28.59
C ALA A 331 -20.89 9.57 29.90
N GLY A 332 -21.40 8.86 30.89
CA GLY A 332 -21.69 9.37 32.24
C GLY A 332 -20.47 9.33 33.17
N GLY A 333 -19.33 8.85 32.71
CA GLY A 333 -18.08 8.74 33.49
C GLY A 333 -18.02 7.52 34.41
N ARG A 334 -19.02 6.62 34.37
CA ARG A 334 -19.06 5.39 35.16
C ARG A 334 -18.12 4.35 34.53
N ILE A 335 -17.26 3.71 35.32
CA ILE A 335 -16.40 2.60 34.86
C ILE A 335 -17.32 1.41 34.54
N VAL A 336 -17.29 1.00 33.27
CA VAL A 336 -18.05 -0.16 32.76
C VAL A 336 -17.17 -1.40 32.62
N GLU A 337 -15.85 -1.21 32.48
CA GLU A 337 -14.90 -2.31 32.35
C GLU A 337 -13.52 -1.88 32.87
N THR A 338 -12.77 -2.82 33.41
CA THR A 338 -11.33 -2.65 33.74
C THR A 338 -10.56 -3.77 33.07
N ILE A 339 -9.69 -3.39 32.13
CA ILE A 339 -8.90 -4.30 31.31
C ILE A 339 -7.47 -4.34 31.85
N ARG A 340 -6.98 -5.53 32.14
CA ARG A 340 -5.58 -5.79 32.51
C ARG A 340 -4.89 -6.44 31.32
N LEU A 341 -3.81 -5.84 30.86
CA LEU A 341 -3.08 -6.25 29.66
C LEU A 341 -1.59 -6.41 30.01
N LYS A 342 -1.05 -7.61 29.85
CA LYS A 342 0.38 -7.85 30.02
C LYS A 342 1.17 -7.35 28.80
N GLY A 343 2.39 -6.89 29.02
CA GLY A 343 3.26 -6.41 27.95
C GLY A 343 3.58 -7.49 26.89
N ASP A 344 3.71 -8.76 27.32
CA ASP A 344 3.89 -9.92 26.41
C ASP A 344 2.68 -10.20 25.50
N GLN A 345 1.50 -9.69 25.86
CA GLN A 345 0.30 -9.75 25.02
C GLN A 345 0.23 -8.59 24.01
N ILE A 346 0.93 -7.51 24.26
CA ILE A 346 1.03 -6.37 23.31
C ILE A 346 2.02 -6.71 22.22
N ARG A 347 3.21 -7.17 22.61
CA ARG A 347 4.23 -7.61 21.65
C ARG A 347 4.91 -8.88 22.15
N LYS A 348 5.21 -9.76 21.22
CA LYS A 348 5.93 -11.01 21.50
C LYS A 348 7.29 -10.68 22.12
N PRO A 349 7.70 -11.35 23.22
CA PRO A 349 8.99 -11.12 23.84
C PRO A 349 10.15 -11.26 22.84
N GLY A 350 11.12 -10.34 22.92
CA GLY A 350 12.26 -10.26 21.99
C GLY A 350 11.99 -9.49 20.71
N LEU A 351 10.77 -8.98 20.50
CA LEU A 351 10.44 -8.16 19.36
C LEU A 351 10.25 -6.69 19.74
N GLY A 352 10.63 -5.79 18.85
CA GLY A 352 10.46 -4.36 19.03
C GLY A 352 9.04 -3.86 18.80
N LYS A 353 8.32 -4.48 17.85
CA LYS A 353 6.93 -4.18 17.49
C LYS A 353 6.15 -5.47 17.25
N ASP A 354 4.83 -5.45 17.45
CA ASP A 354 3.92 -6.54 17.09
C ASP A 354 2.48 -6.03 17.03
N VAL A 355 1.85 -6.08 15.87
CA VAL A 355 0.44 -5.71 15.70
C VAL A 355 -0.45 -6.90 15.37
N THR A 356 0.03 -8.11 15.59
CA THR A 356 -0.66 -9.34 15.22
C THR A 356 -1.70 -9.82 16.26
N ASN A 357 -1.61 -9.37 17.52
CA ASN A 357 -2.62 -9.67 18.54
C ASN A 357 -3.75 -8.65 18.50
N LYS A 358 -4.74 -8.86 17.62
CA LYS A 358 -5.87 -7.93 17.46
C LYS A 358 -6.83 -7.90 18.66
N THR A 359 -6.76 -8.86 19.57
CA THR A 359 -7.67 -8.93 20.73
C THR A 359 -7.27 -7.97 21.84
N LEU A 360 -5.98 -7.87 22.16
CA LEU A 360 -5.43 -7.07 23.26
C LEU A 360 -6.27 -7.20 24.55
N ASN A 361 -6.64 -8.42 24.89
CA ASN A 361 -7.50 -8.75 26.02
C ASN A 361 -8.81 -7.95 26.08
N GLY A 362 -9.37 -7.57 24.94
CA GLY A 362 -10.63 -6.81 24.84
C GLY A 362 -10.47 -5.28 24.83
N LEU A 363 -9.25 -4.74 24.89
CA LEU A 363 -9.02 -3.30 24.79
C LEU A 363 -9.56 -2.76 23.46
N PRO A 364 -10.55 -1.86 23.45
CA PRO A 364 -11.17 -1.40 22.22
C PRO A 364 -10.28 -0.42 21.45
N GLY A 365 -10.47 -0.34 20.13
CA GLY A 365 -9.89 0.67 19.24
C GLY A 365 -8.45 0.43 18.83
N ILE A 366 -7.54 0.30 19.79
CA ILE A 366 -6.11 0.18 19.49
C ILE A 366 -5.81 -1.10 18.72
N GLN A 367 -5.04 -0.96 17.60
CA GLN A 367 -4.55 -2.08 16.79
C GLN A 367 -5.67 -2.88 16.06
N LYS A 368 -6.91 -2.38 16.03
CA LYS A 368 -8.07 -3.08 15.47
C LYS A 368 -8.56 -2.56 14.13
N GLU A 369 -7.84 -1.62 13.53
CA GLU A 369 -8.08 -1.13 12.17
C GLU A 369 -9.53 -0.67 11.95
N GLY A 370 -10.14 -0.10 12.98
CA GLY A 370 -11.54 0.36 12.93
C GLY A 370 -12.58 -0.73 12.81
N CYS A 371 -12.27 -1.99 13.19
CA CYS A 371 -13.21 -3.10 13.14
C CYS A 371 -14.14 -3.18 14.37
N ASP A 372 -13.93 -2.37 15.39
CA ASP A 372 -14.69 -2.39 16.64
C ASP A 372 -15.18 -1.01 17.09
N GLY A 373 -14.89 0.04 16.35
CA GLY A 373 -15.32 1.39 16.65
C GLY A 373 -14.50 2.47 15.96
N ILE A 374 -14.81 3.73 16.24
CA ILE A 374 -14.17 4.91 15.67
C ILE A 374 -13.56 5.76 16.78
N ILE A 375 -12.25 5.89 16.77
CA ILE A 375 -11.53 6.77 17.70
C ILE A 375 -11.78 8.22 17.28
N THR A 376 -12.15 9.06 18.25
CA THR A 376 -12.53 10.46 18.00
C THR A 376 -11.55 11.46 18.58
N SER A 377 -10.88 11.13 19.67
CA SER A 377 -9.83 11.94 20.29
C SER A 377 -8.88 11.08 21.11
N ALA A 378 -7.72 11.62 21.43
CA ALA A 378 -6.73 10.96 22.28
C ALA A 378 -5.83 11.95 23.02
N THR A 379 -5.29 11.47 24.14
CA THR A 379 -4.19 12.13 24.88
C THR A 379 -2.95 11.25 24.81
N PHE A 380 -1.85 11.80 24.31
CA PHE A 380 -0.54 11.14 24.29
C PHE A 380 0.37 11.78 25.34
N ILE A 381 1.21 10.97 25.95
CA ILE A 381 2.33 11.48 26.73
C ILE A 381 3.37 12.12 25.81
N LEU A 382 4.10 13.08 26.34
CA LEU A 382 5.21 13.71 25.65
C LEU A 382 6.49 13.50 26.48
N HIS A 383 7.59 13.22 25.78
CA HIS A 383 8.89 13.02 26.41
C HIS A 383 9.72 14.29 26.33
N PRO A 384 10.59 14.57 27.31
CA PRO A 384 11.54 15.67 27.22
C PRO A 384 12.46 15.51 26.01
N GLU A 385 12.83 16.61 25.36
CA GLU A 385 13.84 16.61 24.31
C GLU A 385 15.23 16.50 24.96
N TYR A 386 16.10 15.68 24.41
CA TYR A 386 17.48 15.57 24.84
C TYR A 386 18.27 16.83 24.45
N ASN A 387 19.25 17.22 25.29
CA ASN A 387 20.05 18.42 25.05
C ASN A 387 20.96 18.29 23.82
N LEU A 388 21.49 17.10 23.58
CA LEU A 388 22.47 16.82 22.54
C LEU A 388 22.01 15.70 21.63
N LYS A 389 22.36 15.85 20.35
CA LYS A 389 22.08 14.85 19.31
C LYS A 389 23.23 14.80 18.31
N LYS A 390 23.67 13.59 17.99
CA LYS A 390 24.66 13.32 16.94
C LYS A 390 24.10 12.32 15.94
N THR A 391 24.27 12.59 14.65
CA THR A 391 23.80 11.72 13.57
C THR A 391 24.98 11.10 12.86
N PHE A 392 24.94 9.78 12.66
CA PHE A 392 25.96 9.05 11.92
C PHE A 392 25.36 8.37 10.70
N CYS A 393 26.19 8.20 9.68
CA CYS A 393 25.94 7.37 8.51
C CYS A 393 26.99 6.28 8.48
N LEU A 394 26.58 5.02 8.60
CA LEU A 394 27.45 3.85 8.48
C LEU A 394 27.21 3.20 7.12
N GLU A 395 28.24 3.11 6.32
CA GLU A 395 28.23 2.48 4.98
C GLU A 395 28.87 1.10 5.05
N PHE A 396 28.19 0.10 4.46
CA PHE A 396 28.66 -1.29 4.39
C PHE A 396 29.09 -1.62 2.97
N PHE A 397 30.26 -2.20 2.82
CA PHE A 397 30.84 -2.58 1.53
C PHE A 397 30.97 -4.10 1.41
N GLY A 398 31.03 -4.60 0.18
CA GLY A 398 31.20 -6.01 -0.09
C GLY A 398 30.04 -6.63 -0.88
N ASN A 399 29.84 -7.94 -0.74
CA ASN A 399 28.93 -8.68 -1.61
C ASN A 399 27.72 -9.29 -0.88
N ASP A 400 27.67 -9.23 0.44
CA ASP A 400 26.55 -9.72 1.23
C ASP A 400 26.12 -8.75 2.34
N MET A 401 24.88 -8.89 2.82
CA MET A 401 24.34 -8.06 3.89
C MET A 401 24.46 -8.71 5.29
N THR A 402 25.04 -9.88 5.39
CA THR A 402 25.13 -10.63 6.68
C THR A 402 25.91 -9.84 7.72
N GLU A 403 26.97 -9.16 7.29
CA GLU A 403 27.76 -8.30 8.16
C GLU A 403 26.94 -7.13 8.71
N ALA A 404 26.12 -6.49 7.88
CA ALA A 404 25.20 -5.44 8.34
C ALA A 404 24.24 -5.96 9.42
N GLY A 405 23.70 -7.16 9.27
CA GLY A 405 22.87 -7.81 10.29
C GLY A 405 23.58 -8.02 11.62
N ARG A 406 24.83 -8.45 11.59
CA ARG A 406 25.66 -8.64 12.81
C ARG A 406 25.96 -7.31 13.48
N VAL A 407 26.40 -6.30 12.72
CA VAL A 407 26.67 -4.95 13.25
C VAL A 407 25.43 -4.35 13.89
N ILE A 408 24.26 -4.45 13.25
CA ILE A 408 23.00 -3.98 13.82
C ILE A 408 22.70 -4.68 15.14
N THR A 409 22.94 -5.99 15.20
CA THR A 409 22.72 -6.78 16.43
C THR A 409 23.62 -6.31 17.57
N GLU A 410 24.90 -6.12 17.31
CA GLU A 410 25.84 -5.65 18.32
C GLU A 410 25.55 -4.23 18.80
N ILE A 411 25.26 -3.30 17.88
CA ILE A 411 24.87 -1.92 18.23
C ILE A 411 23.59 -1.93 19.06
N SER A 412 22.54 -2.63 18.61
CA SER A 412 21.26 -2.65 19.30
C SER A 412 21.39 -3.24 20.71
N THR A 413 22.18 -4.31 20.88
CA THR A 413 22.41 -4.94 22.17
C THR A 413 23.20 -4.04 23.11
N ALA A 414 24.22 -3.35 22.61
CA ALA A 414 25.07 -2.46 23.43
C ALA A 414 24.32 -1.24 23.95
N PHE A 415 23.30 -0.76 23.22
CA PHE A 415 22.49 0.43 23.57
C PHE A 415 21.07 0.06 24.09
N GLU A 416 20.80 -1.21 24.43
CA GLU A 416 19.46 -1.64 24.86
C GLU A 416 19.04 -1.08 26.23
N ASN A 417 19.97 -0.95 27.14
CA ASN A 417 19.76 -0.48 28.52
C ASN A 417 20.47 0.84 28.78
N PRO A 418 19.89 1.96 28.37
CA PRO A 418 20.46 3.25 28.70
C PRO A 418 20.16 3.57 30.17
N GLY A 419 21.19 3.40 31.02
CA GLY A 419 21.23 4.08 32.31
C GLY A 419 21.48 5.58 32.11
N ASP A 420 22.54 6.11 32.70
CA ASP A 420 23.01 7.50 32.47
C ASP A 420 23.84 7.62 31.15
N GLU A 421 23.68 6.69 30.22
CA GLU A 421 24.47 6.57 29.00
C GLU A 421 23.74 7.19 27.79
N ALA A 422 24.47 7.39 26.69
CA ALA A 422 23.89 7.83 25.44
C ALA A 422 22.83 6.83 24.92
N ALA A 423 21.74 7.33 24.36
CA ALA A 423 20.66 6.52 23.84
C ALA A 423 20.54 6.63 22.31
N LEU A 424 20.12 5.54 21.67
CA LEU A 424 19.71 5.57 20.27
C LEU A 424 18.22 5.91 20.17
N ILE A 425 17.89 6.96 19.40
CA ILE A 425 16.49 7.32 19.09
C ILE A 425 16.11 7.00 17.66
N ALA A 426 17.08 6.60 16.84
CA ALA A 426 16.82 6.06 15.51
C ALA A 426 17.97 5.18 15.05
N LEU A 427 17.65 4.07 14.44
CA LEU A 427 18.57 3.15 13.79
C LEU A 427 17.88 2.64 12.51
N GLU A 428 18.25 3.18 11.34
CA GLU A 428 17.51 3.02 10.08
C GLU A 428 18.40 2.45 8.99
N HIS A 429 18.07 1.27 8.51
CA HIS A 429 18.82 0.56 7.47
C HIS A 429 18.10 0.60 6.11
N PHE A 430 18.85 0.57 5.00
CA PHE A 430 18.36 0.28 3.65
C PHE A 430 19.45 -0.40 2.81
N ASP A 431 18.99 -1.30 1.94
CA ASP A 431 19.84 -2.20 1.17
C ASP A 431 20.30 -1.65 -0.19
N GLU A 432 21.06 -2.48 -0.92
CA GLU A 432 21.58 -2.21 -2.25
C GLU A 432 20.50 -1.84 -3.29
N GLU A 433 19.34 -2.46 -3.23
CA GLU A 433 18.26 -2.19 -4.19
C GLU A 433 17.67 -0.78 -3.97
N TYR A 434 17.62 -0.32 -2.74
CA TYR A 434 17.29 1.07 -2.43
C TYR A 434 18.40 2.04 -2.77
N ILE A 435 19.66 1.69 -2.52
CA ILE A 435 20.82 2.48 -2.91
C ILE A 435 20.76 2.80 -4.40
N LYS A 436 20.48 1.79 -5.24
CA LYS A 436 20.29 1.93 -6.68
C LYS A 436 19.05 2.79 -7.02
N ALA A 437 17.93 2.55 -6.36
CA ALA A 437 16.65 3.21 -6.68
C ALA A 437 16.65 4.72 -6.41
N ILE A 438 17.42 5.18 -5.39
CA ILE A 438 17.51 6.60 -5.03
C ILE A 438 18.72 7.29 -5.64
N ASP A 439 19.57 6.59 -6.40
CA ASP A 439 20.85 7.07 -6.90
C ASP A 439 21.70 7.64 -5.74
N TYR A 440 21.87 6.80 -4.70
CA TYR A 440 22.61 7.18 -3.52
C TYR A 440 24.06 7.42 -3.86
N LYS A 441 24.63 8.50 -3.32
CA LYS A 441 26.06 8.79 -3.45
C LYS A 441 26.75 8.46 -2.16
N THR A 442 27.72 7.53 -2.22
CA THR A 442 28.56 7.19 -1.08
C THR A 442 29.20 8.44 -0.47
N LYS A 443 29.35 8.44 0.82
CA LYS A 443 29.99 9.49 1.60
C LYS A 443 31.41 9.09 2.01
N ALA A 444 31.68 7.80 1.94
CA ALA A 444 33.00 7.22 2.18
C ALA A 444 33.99 7.49 1.04
N ALA A 445 35.28 7.45 1.35
CA ALA A 445 36.37 7.75 0.42
C ALA A 445 36.76 6.59 -0.53
N GLY A 446 35.91 5.61 -0.72
CA GLY A 446 36.04 4.64 -1.81
C GLY A 446 36.56 3.25 -1.39
N HIS A 447 35.69 2.42 -0.90
CA HIS A 447 36.00 1.05 -0.49
C HIS A 447 35.14 -0.02 -1.18
N GLY A 448 35.05 0.01 -2.50
CA GLY A 448 34.36 -1.07 -3.22
C GLY A 448 32.86 -0.84 -3.42
N LYS A 449 32.11 -1.93 -3.59
CA LYS A 449 30.66 -1.89 -3.87
C LYS A 449 29.89 -1.63 -2.58
N LEU A 450 29.10 -0.56 -2.54
CA LEU A 450 28.21 -0.25 -1.42
C LEU A 450 27.03 -1.21 -1.39
N LYS A 451 26.82 -1.88 -0.29
CA LYS A 451 25.81 -2.94 -0.12
C LYS A 451 24.63 -2.52 0.73
N ALA A 452 24.89 -1.75 1.80
CA ALA A 452 23.85 -1.24 2.69
C ALA A 452 24.28 0.07 3.35
N VAL A 453 23.30 0.79 3.89
CA VAL A 453 23.52 2.02 4.67
C VAL A 453 22.70 1.92 5.95
N LEU A 454 23.30 2.33 7.08
CA LEU A 454 22.66 2.47 8.37
C LEU A 454 22.78 3.91 8.86
N LEU A 455 21.66 4.56 9.14
CA LEU A 455 21.59 5.88 9.74
C LEU A 455 21.32 5.75 11.23
N ILE A 456 22.08 6.45 12.05
CA ILE A 456 22.04 6.38 13.51
C ILE A 456 21.83 7.79 14.07
N ASP A 457 20.79 7.98 14.87
CA ASP A 457 20.62 9.16 15.72
C ASP A 457 20.89 8.78 17.18
N MET A 458 21.97 9.28 17.72
CA MET A 458 22.39 9.14 19.11
C MET A 458 22.10 10.43 19.88
N VAL A 459 21.60 10.32 21.11
CA VAL A 459 21.24 11.44 21.97
C VAL A 459 21.81 11.28 23.38
N ALA A 460 22.06 12.39 24.03
CA ALA A 460 22.52 12.46 25.43
C ALA A 460 22.17 13.83 26.04
N ASP A 461 22.23 13.93 27.34
CA ASP A 461 22.06 15.20 28.06
C ASP A 461 23.36 15.95 28.32
N THR A 462 24.51 15.27 28.24
CA THR A 462 25.87 15.85 28.43
C THR A 462 26.80 15.43 27.30
N GLU A 463 27.84 16.25 27.04
CA GLU A 463 28.88 15.95 26.04
C GLU A 463 29.68 14.69 26.43
N ASP A 464 30.06 14.55 27.70
CA ASP A 464 30.81 13.37 28.17
C ASP A 464 30.04 12.07 27.88
N THR A 465 28.73 12.06 28.10
CA THR A 465 27.86 10.90 27.80
C THR A 465 27.81 10.64 26.32
N LEU A 466 27.69 11.67 25.49
CA LEU A 466 27.66 11.53 24.03
C LEU A 466 29.00 10.97 23.50
N ASP A 467 30.13 11.44 24.00
CA ASP A 467 31.47 10.98 23.62
C ASP A 467 31.73 9.53 24.04
N LEU A 468 31.22 9.10 25.20
CA LEU A 468 31.26 7.71 25.63
C LEU A 468 30.43 6.82 24.66
N GLY A 469 29.25 7.26 24.28
CA GLY A 469 28.42 6.55 23.29
C GLY A 469 29.08 6.43 21.91
N GLU A 470 29.75 7.49 21.44
CA GLU A 470 30.52 7.45 20.19
C GLU A 470 31.71 6.49 20.29
N SER A 471 32.43 6.53 21.45
CA SER A 471 33.55 5.62 21.69
C SER A 471 33.12 4.16 21.72
N LEU A 472 31.95 3.86 22.31
CA LEU A 472 31.36 2.52 22.32
C LEU A 472 30.98 2.09 20.88
N LEU A 473 30.37 2.97 20.11
CA LEU A 473 30.04 2.69 18.70
C LEU A 473 31.32 2.42 17.90
N GLY A 474 32.37 3.20 18.08
CA GLY A 474 33.65 3.00 17.43
C GLY A 474 34.31 1.67 17.82
N ALA A 475 34.24 1.28 19.10
CA ALA A 475 34.79 0.02 19.61
C ALA A 475 34.07 -1.21 18.98
N ILE A 476 32.72 -1.14 18.83
CA ILE A 476 31.95 -2.18 18.15
C ILE A 476 32.42 -2.30 16.68
N LEU A 477 32.55 -1.18 15.98
CA LEU A 477 32.87 -1.17 14.55
C LEU A 477 34.33 -1.56 14.25
N ALA A 478 35.25 -1.45 15.23
CA ALA A 478 36.63 -1.90 15.06
C ALA A 478 36.76 -3.40 14.70
N GLY A 479 35.74 -4.20 14.98
CA GLY A 479 35.65 -5.62 14.59
C GLY A 479 35.18 -5.89 13.14
N PHE A 480 34.84 -4.84 12.36
CA PHE A 480 34.19 -4.96 11.04
C PHE A 480 34.95 -4.15 9.97
N GLU A 481 35.80 -4.83 9.18
CA GLU A 481 36.71 -4.18 8.23
C GLU A 481 36.03 -3.53 7.02
N LYS A 482 34.83 -3.97 6.67
CA LYS A 482 34.08 -3.50 5.48
C LYS A 482 33.03 -2.44 5.79
N THR A 483 33.29 -1.65 6.83
CA THR A 483 32.37 -0.61 7.28
C THR A 483 33.08 0.74 7.37
N GLU A 484 32.36 1.82 7.09
CA GLU A 484 32.88 3.18 7.29
C GLU A 484 31.82 4.04 7.99
N LEU A 485 32.18 4.59 9.14
CA LEU A 485 31.35 5.45 9.97
C LEU A 485 31.64 6.91 9.68
N ILE A 486 30.63 7.65 9.29
CA ILE A 486 30.68 9.07 8.97
C ILE A 486 29.78 9.83 9.95
N ALA A 487 30.39 10.62 10.83
CA ALA A 487 29.67 11.53 11.71
C ALA A 487 29.26 12.81 10.97
N ALA A 488 28.02 13.24 11.11
CA ALA A 488 27.56 14.50 10.55
C ALA A 488 28.23 15.67 11.27
N LYS A 489 28.88 16.55 10.51
CA LYS A 489 29.62 17.73 11.04
C LYS A 489 28.70 18.92 11.37
N SER A 490 27.44 18.85 10.99
CA SER A 490 26.44 19.89 11.21
C SER A 490 25.02 19.35 11.09
N SER A 491 24.04 20.06 11.66
CA SER A 491 22.60 19.74 11.51
C SER A 491 22.18 19.68 10.05
N LYS A 492 22.75 20.53 9.18
CA LYS A 492 22.47 20.53 7.73
C LYS A 492 22.97 19.25 7.04
N GLU A 493 24.09 18.70 7.49
CA GLU A 493 24.62 17.43 6.99
C GLU A 493 23.79 16.25 7.49
N ALA A 494 23.40 16.25 8.77
CA ALA A 494 22.47 15.29 9.34
C ALA A 494 21.14 15.24 8.55
N GLU A 495 20.58 16.42 8.21
CA GLU A 495 19.38 16.51 7.38
C GLU A 495 19.59 15.92 5.97
N ARG A 496 20.80 16.02 5.41
CA ARG A 496 21.13 15.40 4.10
C ARG A 496 21.11 13.89 4.21
N PHE A 497 21.67 13.29 5.28
CA PHE A 497 21.62 11.85 5.52
C PHE A 497 20.16 11.37 5.59
N TRP A 498 19.34 12.04 6.39
CA TRP A 498 17.93 11.73 6.53
C TRP A 498 17.12 11.97 5.26
N ARG A 499 17.56 12.84 4.37
CA ARG A 499 16.88 13.08 3.07
C ARG A 499 16.92 11.84 2.19
N ASP A 500 18.03 11.13 2.17
CA ASP A 500 18.16 9.89 1.40
C ASP A 500 17.14 8.85 1.91
N ARG A 501 17.01 8.67 3.21
CA ARG A 501 15.98 7.79 3.83
C ARG A 501 14.54 8.17 3.42
N LYS A 502 14.26 9.45 3.28
CA LYS A 502 12.94 9.94 2.87
C LYS A 502 12.61 9.68 1.41
N ARG A 503 13.56 9.29 0.57
CA ARG A 503 13.38 9.02 -0.86
C ARG A 503 13.11 7.56 -1.19
N LEU A 504 13.11 6.65 -0.21
CA LEU A 504 12.97 5.21 -0.45
C LEU A 504 11.68 4.80 -1.17
N GLY A 505 10.64 5.63 -1.20
CA GLY A 505 9.48 5.42 -2.07
C GLY A 505 9.82 5.28 -3.56
N ALA A 506 11.02 5.74 -4.00
CA ALA A 506 11.48 5.63 -5.37
C ALA A 506 11.69 4.19 -5.86
N ILE A 507 11.76 3.19 -4.98
CA ILE A 507 11.85 1.77 -5.39
C ILE A 507 10.71 1.35 -6.33
N ALA A 508 9.54 1.97 -6.20
CA ALA A 508 8.40 1.71 -7.06
C ALA A 508 8.60 2.16 -8.53
N LYS A 509 9.59 3.01 -8.82
CA LYS A 509 9.94 3.40 -10.20
C LYS A 509 10.53 2.26 -11.03
N ARG A 510 10.99 1.20 -10.38
CA ARG A 510 11.54 0.02 -11.06
C ARG A 510 10.51 -0.67 -11.94
N THR A 511 9.25 -0.51 -11.62
CA THR A 511 8.10 -1.04 -12.35
C THR A 511 7.13 0.11 -12.72
N ASN A 512 5.83 -0.12 -12.64
CA ASN A 512 4.80 0.89 -12.91
C ASN A 512 4.19 1.47 -11.63
N ALA A 513 5.04 1.79 -10.66
CA ALA A 513 4.70 2.33 -9.34
C ALA A 513 3.89 1.41 -8.42
N PHE A 514 3.63 0.17 -8.82
CA PHE A 514 3.02 -0.83 -7.95
C PHE A 514 4.09 -1.72 -7.31
N LYS A 515 3.90 -2.03 -6.05
CA LYS A 515 4.74 -2.93 -5.28
C LYS A 515 3.92 -3.61 -4.20
N LEU A 516 4.21 -4.85 -3.89
CA LEU A 516 3.81 -5.46 -2.64
C LEU A 516 4.68 -4.88 -1.53
N ASN A 517 4.05 -4.56 -0.41
CA ASN A 517 4.73 -3.91 0.71
C ASN A 517 4.37 -4.62 2.00
N GLU A 518 5.30 -5.41 2.48
CA GLU A 518 5.16 -6.17 3.71
C GLU A 518 6.01 -5.55 4.82
N ASP A 519 5.57 -5.64 6.06
CA ASP A 519 6.37 -5.29 7.23
C ASP A 519 6.39 -6.47 8.21
N ILE A 520 7.53 -7.06 8.37
CA ILE A 520 7.75 -8.14 9.33
C ILE A 520 8.57 -7.62 10.49
N VAL A 521 8.52 -8.31 11.62
CA VAL A 521 9.42 -8.02 12.74
C VAL A 521 10.13 -9.30 13.14
N LEU A 522 11.43 -9.19 13.27
CA LEU A 522 12.30 -10.30 13.67
C LEU A 522 13.00 -10.00 15.01
N PRO A 523 13.34 -11.04 15.78
CA PRO A 523 14.35 -10.89 16.79
C PRO A 523 15.64 -10.32 16.17
N ILE A 524 16.23 -9.32 16.78
CA ILE A 524 17.41 -8.64 16.21
C ILE A 524 18.55 -9.62 15.91
N ALA A 525 18.73 -10.64 16.74
CA ALA A 525 19.72 -11.70 16.51
C ALA A 525 19.49 -12.54 15.24
N SER A 526 18.29 -12.51 14.67
CA SER A 526 17.95 -13.27 13.44
C SER A 526 18.12 -12.43 12.16
N LEU A 527 18.56 -11.19 12.23
CA LEU A 527 18.69 -10.29 11.08
C LEU A 527 19.70 -10.80 10.05
N ALA A 528 20.83 -11.33 10.51
CA ALA A 528 21.86 -11.88 9.61
C ALA A 528 21.32 -13.06 8.78
N ASP A 529 20.55 -13.95 9.39
CA ASP A 529 19.93 -15.09 8.69
C ASP A 529 18.88 -14.66 7.68
N PHE A 530 18.12 -13.62 8.01
CA PHE A 530 17.14 -13.07 7.08
C PHE A 530 17.81 -12.36 5.90
N PHE A 531 18.87 -11.61 6.14
CA PHE A 531 19.62 -10.96 5.06
C PHE A 531 20.29 -11.96 4.13
N ASP A 532 20.84 -13.07 4.66
CA ASP A 532 21.35 -14.15 3.83
C ASP A 532 20.22 -14.80 2.97
N TYR A 533 19.04 -14.98 3.54
CA TYR A 533 17.87 -15.46 2.81
C TYR A 533 17.51 -14.53 1.65
N VAL A 534 17.40 -13.21 1.89
CA VAL A 534 17.09 -12.21 0.86
C VAL A 534 18.15 -12.18 -0.24
N ASP A 535 19.40 -12.19 0.14
CA ASP A 535 20.52 -12.17 -0.78
C ASP A 535 20.54 -13.44 -1.69
N ARG A 536 20.28 -14.60 -1.12
CA ARG A 536 20.16 -15.84 -1.90
C ARG A 536 18.98 -15.80 -2.85
N TYR A 537 17.82 -15.35 -2.37
CA TYR A 537 16.63 -15.21 -3.19
C TYR A 537 16.89 -14.28 -4.39
N ASN A 538 17.41 -13.09 -4.15
CA ASN A 538 17.68 -12.11 -5.20
C ASN A 538 18.72 -12.64 -6.22
N THR A 539 19.71 -13.41 -5.77
CA THR A 539 20.71 -14.03 -6.64
C THR A 539 20.07 -15.07 -7.56
N GLU A 540 19.21 -15.95 -7.03
CA GLU A 540 18.52 -16.97 -7.82
C GLU A 540 17.50 -16.34 -8.79
N GLU A 541 16.84 -15.25 -8.42
CA GLU A 541 15.96 -14.51 -9.32
C GLU A 541 16.72 -13.86 -10.48
N LYS A 542 17.90 -13.30 -10.23
CA LYS A 542 18.78 -12.80 -11.30
C LYS A 542 19.19 -13.93 -12.25
N ARG A 543 19.60 -15.07 -11.70
CA ARG A 543 19.93 -16.28 -12.45
C ARG A 543 18.77 -16.75 -13.33
N TYR A 544 17.59 -16.84 -12.74
CA TYR A 544 16.36 -17.21 -13.42
C TYR A 544 16.00 -16.24 -14.54
N ASN A 545 16.02 -14.94 -14.27
CA ASN A 545 15.65 -13.92 -15.26
C ASN A 545 16.62 -13.89 -16.45
N GLN A 546 17.93 -14.01 -16.21
CA GLN A 546 18.93 -14.11 -17.29
C GLN A 546 18.70 -15.34 -18.17
N ASN A 547 18.43 -16.50 -17.59
CA ASN A 547 18.10 -17.70 -18.34
C ASN A 547 16.79 -17.55 -19.13
N MET A 548 15.75 -16.97 -18.54
CA MET A 548 14.48 -16.70 -19.21
C MET A 548 14.66 -15.76 -20.40
N LEU A 549 15.53 -14.77 -20.30
CA LEU A 549 15.82 -13.84 -21.38
C LEU A 549 16.47 -14.56 -22.56
N ILE A 550 17.52 -15.35 -22.32
CA ILE A 550 18.19 -16.16 -23.34
C ILE A 550 17.18 -17.11 -23.99
N SER A 551 16.41 -17.85 -23.19
CA SER A 551 15.43 -18.82 -23.67
C SER A 551 14.31 -18.17 -24.49
N SER A 552 13.83 -16.99 -24.09
CA SER A 552 12.77 -16.27 -24.80
C SER A 552 13.22 -15.79 -26.18
N ILE A 553 14.45 -15.28 -26.28
CA ILE A 553 15.02 -14.85 -27.57
C ILE A 553 15.27 -16.09 -28.46
N THR A 554 15.81 -17.17 -27.90
CA THR A 554 16.06 -18.39 -28.66
C THR A 554 14.76 -19.00 -29.18
N ALA A 555 13.73 -19.11 -28.34
CA ALA A 555 12.41 -19.62 -28.73
C ALA A 555 11.74 -18.75 -29.82
N TYR A 556 11.93 -17.43 -29.79
CA TYR A 556 11.47 -16.57 -30.87
C TYR A 556 12.21 -16.87 -32.19
N LEU A 557 13.53 -17.00 -32.15
CA LEU A 557 14.33 -17.31 -33.34
C LEU A 557 13.95 -18.66 -33.97
N ASP A 558 13.47 -19.61 -33.17
CA ASP A 558 13.00 -20.92 -33.67
C ASP A 558 11.70 -20.81 -34.49
N THR A 559 10.97 -19.74 -34.33
CA THR A 559 9.65 -19.47 -34.99
C THR A 559 9.69 -18.28 -35.94
N ALA A 560 10.80 -17.54 -36.02
CA ALA A 560 10.93 -16.38 -36.87
C ALA A 560 11.03 -16.80 -38.34
N GLU A 561 10.12 -16.29 -39.16
CA GLU A 561 10.12 -16.47 -40.62
C GLU A 561 10.65 -15.20 -41.26
N PRO A 562 11.85 -15.19 -41.86
CA PRO A 562 12.31 -14.04 -42.58
C PRO A 562 11.67 -13.96 -43.97
N LEU A 563 11.37 -12.77 -44.42
CA LEU A 563 10.78 -12.53 -45.74
C LEU A 563 11.74 -12.79 -46.90
N GLU A 564 13.06 -12.79 -46.66
CA GLU A 564 14.04 -12.68 -47.75
C GLU A 564 15.06 -13.81 -47.87
N ASP A 565 15.45 -14.55 -46.83
CA ASP A 565 16.39 -15.69 -46.94
C ASP A 565 16.25 -16.71 -45.81
N PRO A 566 15.44 -17.79 -46.03
CA PRO A 566 15.21 -18.82 -45.01
C PRO A 566 16.47 -19.61 -44.65
N GLN A 567 17.35 -19.91 -45.58
CA GLN A 567 18.51 -20.76 -45.30
C GLN A 567 19.58 -20.02 -44.47
N TRP A 568 19.76 -18.77 -44.75
CA TRP A 568 20.65 -17.91 -43.96
C TRP A 568 20.18 -17.73 -42.52
N LEU A 569 18.90 -17.55 -42.35
CA LEU A 569 18.35 -17.46 -40.95
C LEU A 569 18.54 -18.77 -40.19
N VAL A 570 18.36 -19.93 -40.84
CA VAL A 570 18.56 -21.23 -40.15
C VAL A 570 19.99 -21.30 -39.61
N SER A 571 21.02 -21.01 -40.44
CA SER A 571 22.42 -21.01 -40.00
C SER A 571 22.70 -20.03 -38.85
N LYS A 572 22.04 -18.86 -38.86
CA LYS A 572 22.19 -17.84 -37.82
C LYS A 572 21.46 -18.28 -36.52
N THR A 573 20.32 -18.94 -36.66
CA THR A 573 19.58 -19.49 -35.52
C THR A 573 20.37 -20.60 -34.81
N GLU A 574 21.03 -21.48 -35.58
CA GLU A 574 21.91 -22.51 -35.02
C GLU A 574 23.06 -21.87 -34.22
N ARG A 575 23.69 -20.86 -34.76
CA ARG A 575 24.77 -20.14 -34.08
C ARG A 575 24.27 -19.37 -32.84
N ALA A 576 23.08 -18.82 -32.89
CA ALA A 576 22.44 -18.21 -31.70
C ALA A 576 22.17 -19.23 -30.60
N ARG A 577 21.76 -20.46 -30.96
CA ARG A 577 21.59 -21.56 -29.97
C ARG A 577 22.92 -21.97 -29.32
N GLU A 578 24.01 -22.04 -30.11
CA GLU A 578 25.35 -22.31 -29.55
C GLU A 578 25.77 -21.23 -28.56
N MET A 579 25.55 -19.96 -28.93
CA MET A 579 25.80 -18.82 -28.02
C MET A 579 24.94 -18.92 -26.77
N ALA A 580 23.64 -19.24 -26.90
CA ALA A 580 22.73 -19.42 -25.78
C ALA A 580 23.22 -20.51 -24.83
N ALA A 581 23.54 -21.68 -25.33
CA ALA A 581 24.05 -22.81 -24.54
C ALA A 581 25.33 -22.44 -23.78
N ARG A 582 26.23 -21.70 -24.41
CA ARG A 582 27.47 -21.24 -23.78
C ARG A 582 27.19 -20.27 -22.63
N GLU A 583 26.34 -19.27 -22.82
CA GLU A 583 26.05 -18.29 -21.78
C GLU A 583 25.19 -18.88 -20.66
N GLN A 584 24.24 -19.77 -20.97
CA GLN A 584 23.48 -20.51 -19.95
C GLN A 584 24.38 -21.40 -19.07
N LYS A 585 25.41 -22.02 -19.67
CA LYS A 585 26.42 -22.78 -18.91
C LYS A 585 27.21 -21.86 -17.97
N LYS A 586 27.58 -20.65 -18.41
CA LYS A 586 28.26 -19.67 -17.56
C LYS A 586 27.34 -19.24 -16.40
N ILE A 587 26.08 -18.91 -16.69
CA ILE A 587 25.08 -18.54 -15.67
C ILE A 587 24.91 -19.64 -14.65
N ALA A 588 24.86 -20.91 -15.06
CA ALA A 588 24.72 -22.06 -14.16
C ALA A 588 25.90 -22.22 -13.20
N LEU A 589 27.11 -21.88 -13.64
CA LEU A 589 28.35 -22.00 -12.86
C LEU A 589 28.75 -20.70 -12.15
N ALA A 590 28.08 -19.59 -12.45
CA ALA A 590 28.40 -18.28 -11.92
C ALA A 590 28.26 -18.23 -10.39
N SER A 591 29.27 -17.68 -9.71
CA SER A 591 29.16 -17.29 -8.31
C SER A 591 28.17 -16.13 -8.16
N ARG A 592 27.76 -15.85 -6.94
CA ARG A 592 26.93 -14.68 -6.62
C ARG A 592 27.57 -13.38 -7.12
N GLU A 593 28.84 -13.21 -6.86
CA GLU A 593 29.63 -12.03 -7.29
C GLU A 593 29.60 -11.88 -8.81
N SER A 594 29.87 -12.97 -9.54
CA SER A 594 29.85 -12.99 -11.00
C SER A 594 28.46 -12.66 -11.56
N LEU A 595 27.37 -13.14 -10.96
CA LEU A 595 26.01 -12.79 -11.39
C LEU A 595 25.62 -11.33 -11.09
N GLU A 596 26.27 -10.70 -10.15
CA GLU A 596 26.06 -9.27 -9.87
C GLU A 596 26.85 -8.35 -10.79
N GLU A 597 28.06 -8.75 -11.21
CA GLU A 597 28.98 -7.96 -12.02
C GLU A 597 28.80 -8.22 -13.52
N GLU A 598 28.49 -9.47 -13.91
CA GLU A 598 28.40 -9.89 -15.29
C GLU A 598 26.93 -10.10 -15.72
N THR A 599 26.58 -9.51 -16.83
CA THR A 599 25.25 -9.65 -17.45
C THR A 599 25.32 -10.59 -18.65
N HIS A 600 25.54 -11.89 -18.41
CA HIS A 600 25.63 -12.90 -19.48
C HIS A 600 24.48 -12.85 -20.48
N ALA A 601 23.27 -12.60 -20.00
CA ALA A 601 22.12 -12.40 -20.88
C ALA A 601 22.26 -11.13 -21.75
N GLN A 602 22.89 -10.08 -21.26
CA GLN A 602 23.15 -8.86 -22.04
C GLN A 602 24.21 -9.11 -23.11
N ASP A 603 25.24 -9.88 -22.81
CA ASP A 603 26.28 -10.26 -23.77
C ASP A 603 25.69 -11.17 -24.84
N PHE A 604 24.86 -12.14 -24.47
CA PHE A 604 24.10 -12.93 -25.43
C PHE A 604 23.24 -12.04 -26.33
N TYR A 605 22.46 -11.14 -25.75
CA TYR A 605 21.59 -10.21 -26.47
C TYR A 605 22.37 -9.36 -27.49
N LYS A 606 23.48 -8.72 -27.06
CA LYS A 606 24.34 -7.92 -27.94
C LYS A 606 24.90 -8.79 -29.07
N GLY A 607 25.39 -9.99 -28.75
CA GLY A 607 25.95 -10.91 -29.73
C GLY A 607 24.90 -11.38 -30.75
N VAL A 608 23.67 -11.61 -30.35
CA VAL A 608 22.57 -11.98 -31.25
C VAL A 608 22.18 -10.81 -32.15
N LEU A 609 22.11 -9.58 -31.62
CA LEU A 609 21.86 -8.40 -32.48
C LEU A 609 22.92 -8.18 -33.53
N GLU A 610 24.19 -8.41 -33.19
CA GLU A 610 25.30 -8.34 -34.18
C GLU A 610 25.23 -9.49 -35.19
N LEU A 611 24.94 -10.69 -34.74
CA LEU A 611 24.78 -11.86 -35.61
C LEU A 611 23.66 -11.68 -36.65
N LEU A 612 22.56 -11.00 -36.24
CA LEU A 612 21.36 -10.77 -37.06
C LEU A 612 21.32 -9.36 -37.66
N ARG A 613 22.46 -8.69 -37.77
CA ARG A 613 22.58 -7.38 -38.38
C ARG A 613 22.05 -7.41 -39.82
N GLY A 614 21.11 -6.52 -40.14
CA GLY A 614 20.42 -6.47 -41.43
C GLY A 614 19.01 -7.06 -41.42
N TYR A 615 18.63 -7.87 -40.42
CA TYR A 615 17.26 -8.37 -40.24
C TYR A 615 16.47 -7.46 -39.29
N THR A 616 16.09 -6.30 -39.79
CA THR A 616 15.50 -5.24 -38.93
C THR A 616 14.26 -5.69 -38.15
N LEU A 617 13.29 -6.38 -38.77
CA LEU A 617 12.10 -6.85 -38.12
C LEU A 617 12.42 -7.87 -37.01
N VAL A 618 13.32 -8.79 -37.25
CA VAL A 618 13.74 -9.79 -36.25
C VAL A 618 14.44 -9.12 -35.08
N THR A 619 15.37 -8.21 -35.36
CA THR A 619 16.11 -7.51 -34.31
C THR A 619 15.23 -6.57 -33.48
N GLU A 620 14.23 -5.90 -34.07
CA GLU A 620 13.26 -5.10 -33.32
C GLU A 620 12.42 -5.97 -32.36
N THR A 621 11.93 -7.13 -32.83
CA THR A 621 11.22 -8.07 -31.95
C THR A 621 12.13 -8.61 -30.83
N ILE A 622 13.40 -8.87 -31.11
CA ILE A 622 14.36 -9.27 -30.07
C ILE A 622 14.55 -8.17 -29.02
N LYS A 623 14.61 -6.91 -29.43
CA LYS A 623 14.69 -5.76 -28.50
C LYS A 623 13.44 -5.68 -27.61
N GLU A 624 12.26 -5.90 -28.18
CA GLU A 624 11.01 -5.94 -27.43
C GLU A 624 11.00 -7.10 -26.42
N ILE A 625 11.41 -8.31 -26.83
CA ILE A 625 11.53 -9.47 -25.95
C ILE A 625 12.51 -9.20 -24.83
N TYR A 626 13.68 -8.63 -25.15
CA TYR A 626 14.68 -8.25 -24.14
C TYR A 626 14.11 -7.29 -23.11
N THR A 627 13.51 -6.19 -23.56
CA THR A 627 12.93 -5.17 -22.66
C THR A 627 11.83 -5.76 -21.79
N ARG A 628 10.91 -6.51 -22.38
CA ARG A 628 9.80 -7.14 -21.66
C ARG A 628 10.29 -8.17 -20.64
N THR A 629 11.26 -9.01 -20.99
CA THR A 629 11.74 -10.06 -20.08
C THR A 629 12.62 -9.48 -18.98
N SER A 630 13.46 -8.51 -19.29
CA SER A 630 14.28 -7.82 -18.28
C SER A 630 13.43 -7.10 -17.22
N SER A 631 12.29 -6.51 -17.62
CA SER A 631 11.38 -5.82 -16.69
C SER A 631 10.63 -6.76 -15.73
N ARG A 632 10.67 -8.08 -15.98
CA ARG A 632 10.03 -9.13 -15.16
C ARG A 632 10.87 -9.62 -13.99
N LEU A 633 12.07 -9.09 -13.80
CA LEU A 633 12.92 -9.45 -12.67
C LEU A 633 12.23 -9.07 -11.35
N ILE A 634 11.93 -10.07 -10.54
CA ILE A 634 11.47 -9.88 -9.16
C ILE A 634 12.70 -9.65 -8.27
N VAL A 635 12.62 -8.64 -7.42
CA VAL A 635 13.60 -8.40 -6.36
C VAL A 635 12.91 -8.14 -5.04
N ILE A 636 13.52 -8.60 -3.97
CA ILE A 636 13.21 -8.22 -2.61
C ILE A 636 14.12 -7.05 -2.25
N ALA A 637 13.51 -5.89 -1.98
CA ALA A 637 14.21 -4.71 -1.46
C ALA A 637 13.80 -4.47 -0.02
N THR A 638 14.78 -4.26 0.86
CA THR A 638 14.54 -4.10 2.29
C THR A 638 15.01 -2.75 2.81
N HIS A 639 14.16 -2.14 3.62
CA HIS A 639 14.57 -1.09 4.54
C HIS A 639 13.91 -1.35 5.89
N MET A 640 14.50 -0.85 6.97
CA MET A 640 14.02 -1.24 8.28
C MET A 640 14.24 -0.19 9.35
N HIS A 641 13.41 -0.23 10.36
CA HIS A 641 13.68 0.31 11.69
C HIS A 641 14.57 -0.73 12.40
N ALA A 642 15.90 -0.60 12.22
CA ALA A 642 16.83 -1.64 12.58
C ALA A 642 16.89 -1.89 14.09
N GLY A 643 16.71 -0.84 14.89
CA GLY A 643 16.77 -0.93 16.36
C GLY A 643 15.61 -1.66 17.01
N ASP A 644 14.52 -1.92 16.28
CA ASP A 644 13.37 -2.66 16.79
C ASP A 644 13.03 -3.93 15.97
N GLY A 645 13.89 -4.26 15.00
CA GLY A 645 13.78 -5.46 14.19
C GLY A 645 12.65 -5.41 13.16
N ASN A 646 12.03 -4.25 12.90
CA ASN A 646 10.94 -4.10 11.95
C ASN A 646 11.47 -3.86 10.53
N ILE A 647 11.27 -4.83 9.66
CA ILE A 647 11.73 -4.85 8.28
C ILE A 647 10.58 -4.60 7.34
N HIS A 648 10.71 -3.55 6.51
CA HIS A 648 9.81 -3.31 5.41
C HIS A 648 10.36 -3.96 4.15
N VAL A 649 9.64 -4.95 3.68
CA VAL A 649 9.96 -5.70 2.46
C VAL A 649 9.14 -5.16 1.31
N ASN A 650 9.78 -4.73 0.24
CA ASN A 650 9.14 -4.23 -0.95
C ASN A 650 9.50 -5.08 -2.16
N ILE A 651 8.47 -5.51 -2.88
CA ILE A 651 8.58 -6.32 -4.09
C ILE A 651 7.96 -5.52 -5.23
N PRO A 652 8.75 -4.76 -6.01
CA PRO A 652 8.24 -4.07 -7.19
C PRO A 652 7.74 -5.06 -8.22
N VAL A 653 6.52 -4.82 -8.75
CA VAL A 653 5.88 -5.73 -9.70
C VAL A 653 5.05 -4.97 -10.72
N LEU A 654 5.00 -5.49 -11.97
CA LEU A 654 4.13 -4.97 -13.01
C LEU A 654 2.69 -5.45 -12.77
N SER A 655 1.79 -4.54 -12.42
CA SER A 655 0.39 -4.88 -12.07
C SER A 655 -0.41 -5.45 -13.25
N ASN A 656 0.04 -5.26 -14.50
CA ASN A 656 -0.56 -5.81 -15.71
C ASN A 656 0.04 -7.18 -16.11
N ASP A 657 1.08 -7.65 -15.43
CA ASP A 657 1.69 -8.96 -15.69
C ASP A 657 1.22 -9.99 -14.65
N ARG A 658 0.28 -10.85 -15.08
CA ARG A 658 -0.33 -11.87 -14.22
C ARG A 658 0.68 -12.82 -13.59
N GLU A 659 1.63 -13.30 -14.37
CA GLU A 659 2.62 -14.28 -13.90
C GLU A 659 3.57 -13.63 -12.88
N MET A 660 3.97 -12.38 -13.16
CA MET A 660 4.79 -11.62 -12.24
C MET A 660 4.02 -11.31 -10.94
N MET A 661 2.74 -10.94 -11.01
CA MET A 661 1.88 -10.72 -9.84
C MET A 661 1.73 -11.99 -8.99
N LYS A 662 1.49 -13.15 -9.61
CA LYS A 662 1.41 -14.43 -8.90
C LYS A 662 2.73 -14.80 -8.23
N LYS A 663 3.84 -14.62 -8.96
CA LYS A 663 5.17 -14.89 -8.41
C LYS A 663 5.51 -13.96 -7.25
N ALA A 664 5.21 -12.66 -7.38
CA ALA A 664 5.42 -11.69 -6.31
C ALA A 664 4.54 -11.99 -5.07
N GLY A 665 3.29 -12.39 -5.28
CA GLY A 665 2.40 -12.84 -4.19
C GLY A 665 2.98 -14.05 -3.45
N LYS A 666 3.45 -15.06 -4.19
CA LYS A 666 4.13 -16.20 -3.59
C LYS A 666 5.41 -15.80 -2.83
N THR A 667 6.20 -14.91 -3.39
CA THR A 667 7.39 -14.37 -2.70
C THR A 667 7.03 -13.70 -1.38
N ALA A 668 5.95 -12.90 -1.36
CA ALA A 668 5.44 -12.28 -0.13
C ALA A 668 5.02 -13.35 0.90
N ASP A 669 4.33 -14.41 0.47
CA ASP A 669 3.96 -15.54 1.33
C ASP A 669 5.19 -16.25 1.91
N ASP A 670 6.21 -16.51 1.08
CA ASP A 670 7.46 -17.15 1.50
C ASP A 670 8.24 -16.27 2.52
N ILE A 671 8.23 -14.95 2.36
CA ILE A 671 8.80 -13.99 3.32
C ILE A 671 8.06 -14.04 4.67
N MET A 672 6.72 -14.08 4.65
CA MET A 672 5.92 -14.20 5.86
C MET A 672 6.20 -15.53 6.59
N ALA A 673 6.31 -16.62 5.84
CA ALA A 673 6.67 -17.92 6.39
C ALA A 673 8.08 -17.91 7.00
N LYS A 674 9.05 -17.28 6.32
CA LYS A 674 10.42 -17.13 6.84
C LYS A 674 10.48 -16.27 8.10
N ALA A 675 9.68 -15.20 8.18
CA ALA A 675 9.58 -14.41 9.39
C ALA A 675 9.08 -15.23 10.59
N VAL A 676 8.07 -16.05 10.39
CA VAL A 676 7.54 -16.95 11.44
C VAL A 676 8.58 -18.03 11.83
N GLU A 677 9.28 -18.61 10.85
CA GLU A 677 10.39 -19.57 11.07
C GLU A 677 11.48 -18.98 11.97
N LEU A 678 11.84 -17.72 11.73
CA LEU A 678 12.83 -16.97 12.51
C LEU A 678 12.26 -16.41 13.84
N ASN A 679 11.15 -16.93 14.33
CA ASN A 679 10.46 -16.48 15.55
C ASN A 679 9.94 -15.05 15.52
N GLY A 680 9.81 -14.43 14.35
CA GLY A 680 9.24 -13.12 14.15
C GLY A 680 7.71 -13.10 14.08
N VAL A 681 7.19 -11.98 13.60
CA VAL A 681 5.77 -11.75 13.32
C VAL A 681 5.57 -11.09 11.96
N VAL A 682 4.38 -11.27 11.38
CA VAL A 682 4.07 -10.84 10.01
C VAL A 682 3.71 -9.36 9.88
N SER A 683 3.59 -8.63 10.99
CA SER A 683 3.38 -7.18 10.94
C SER A 683 3.82 -6.50 12.24
N GLY A 684 4.57 -5.41 12.07
CA GLY A 684 5.07 -4.56 13.15
C GLY A 684 4.22 -3.31 13.39
N GLU A 685 3.84 -2.61 12.33
CA GLU A 685 3.16 -1.30 12.43
C GLU A 685 2.14 -1.02 11.32
N HIS A 686 2.19 -1.75 10.18
CA HIS A 686 1.27 -1.48 9.06
C HIS A 686 -0.15 -2.05 9.27
N GLY A 687 -0.37 -2.85 10.28
CA GLY A 687 -1.61 -3.58 10.46
C GLY A 687 -1.63 -4.90 9.69
N ILE A 688 -2.78 -5.52 9.65
CA ILE A 688 -3.04 -6.81 8.98
C ILE A 688 -3.89 -6.62 7.73
N GLY A 689 -4.95 -5.80 7.82
CA GLY A 689 -5.82 -5.39 6.72
C GLY A 689 -6.36 -6.55 5.89
N VAL A 690 -6.19 -6.42 4.56
CA VAL A 690 -6.56 -7.44 3.57
C VAL A 690 -5.37 -8.30 3.14
N THR A 691 -4.12 -7.82 3.33
CA THR A 691 -2.93 -8.45 2.76
C THR A 691 -2.35 -9.57 3.62
N LYS A 692 -2.50 -9.49 4.94
CA LYS A 692 -1.77 -10.38 5.89
C LYS A 692 -2.66 -11.29 6.72
N PHE A 693 -3.97 -11.18 6.62
CA PHE A 693 -4.89 -11.91 7.49
C PHE A 693 -4.71 -13.44 7.43
N ARG A 694 -4.44 -13.99 6.25
CA ARG A 694 -4.18 -15.43 6.06
C ARG A 694 -2.90 -15.94 6.74
N HIS A 695 -1.99 -15.05 7.12
CA HIS A 695 -0.74 -15.40 7.79
C HIS A 695 -0.84 -15.34 9.32
N LEU A 696 -1.97 -14.92 9.86
CA LEU A 696 -2.19 -14.98 11.31
C LEU A 696 -2.44 -16.42 11.77
N SER A 697 -1.97 -16.75 12.96
CA SER A 697 -2.27 -18.05 13.54
C SER A 697 -3.77 -18.22 13.78
N LYS A 698 -4.29 -19.44 13.54
CA LYS A 698 -5.69 -19.79 13.74
C LYS A 698 -6.22 -19.34 15.11
N LYS A 699 -5.42 -19.54 16.16
CA LYS A 699 -5.77 -19.12 17.53
C LYS A 699 -6.01 -17.62 17.64
N LYS A 700 -5.17 -16.76 17.01
CA LYS A 700 -5.34 -15.30 17.01
C LYS A 700 -6.59 -14.89 16.23
N VAL A 701 -6.85 -15.53 15.10
CA VAL A 701 -8.04 -15.30 14.27
C VAL A 701 -9.31 -15.66 15.02
N GLU A 702 -9.39 -16.84 15.63
CA GLU A 702 -10.55 -17.29 16.40
C GLU A 702 -10.83 -16.38 17.61
N ALA A 703 -9.79 -15.99 18.35
CA ALA A 703 -9.90 -15.09 19.49
C ALA A 703 -10.45 -13.72 19.06
N PHE A 704 -9.95 -13.18 17.94
CA PHE A 704 -10.43 -11.89 17.43
C PHE A 704 -11.86 -11.98 16.89
N ASN A 705 -12.22 -13.03 16.18
CA ASN A 705 -13.59 -13.25 15.70
C ASN A 705 -14.58 -13.33 16.86
N SER A 706 -14.22 -14.03 17.94
CA SER A 706 -15.06 -14.10 19.16
C SER A 706 -15.23 -12.72 19.81
N TYR A 707 -14.17 -11.93 19.89
CA TYR A 707 -14.21 -10.55 20.35
C TYR A 707 -15.16 -9.71 19.48
N ARG A 708 -14.94 -9.72 18.16
CA ARG A 708 -15.69 -8.93 17.18
C ARG A 708 -17.18 -9.26 17.20
N THR A 709 -17.56 -10.55 17.24
CA THR A 709 -18.96 -10.97 17.29
C THR A 709 -19.67 -10.43 18.54
N ARG A 710 -18.96 -10.31 19.66
CA ARG A 710 -19.50 -9.73 20.89
C ARG A 710 -19.70 -8.22 20.80
N VAL A 711 -18.74 -7.49 20.18
CA VAL A 711 -18.73 -6.03 20.14
C VAL A 711 -19.53 -5.49 18.97
N ASP A 712 -19.49 -6.15 17.82
CA ASP A 712 -20.18 -5.81 16.57
C ASP A 712 -20.97 -7.01 16.03
N PRO A 713 -22.04 -7.44 16.70
CA PRO A 713 -22.81 -8.63 16.30
C PRO A 713 -23.49 -8.48 14.93
N LEU A 714 -23.69 -7.25 14.44
CA LEU A 714 -24.26 -6.97 13.13
C LEU A 714 -23.18 -6.90 12.02
N GLY A 715 -21.89 -6.89 12.37
CA GLY A 715 -20.79 -6.81 11.43
C GLY A 715 -20.75 -5.51 10.61
N ILE A 716 -21.21 -4.40 11.20
CA ILE A 716 -21.30 -3.12 10.48
C ILE A 716 -19.97 -2.39 10.38
N MET A 717 -19.04 -2.62 11.33
CA MET A 717 -17.76 -1.92 11.37
C MET A 717 -16.72 -2.61 10.50
N ASN A 718 -16.25 -1.89 9.50
CA ASN A 718 -15.20 -2.29 8.60
C ASN A 718 -15.32 -3.76 8.10
N PRO A 719 -16.46 -4.11 7.46
CA PRO A 719 -16.81 -5.48 7.13
C PRO A 719 -15.79 -6.12 6.17
N GLY A 720 -15.52 -7.43 6.37
CA GLY A 720 -14.54 -8.18 5.59
C GLY A 720 -13.09 -8.02 6.06
N LYS A 721 -12.75 -6.94 6.80
CA LYS A 721 -11.42 -6.78 7.39
C LYS A 721 -11.25 -7.70 8.59
N LEU A 722 -10.05 -8.28 8.72
CA LEU A 722 -9.70 -9.16 9.84
C LEU A 722 -10.69 -10.31 10.06
N SER A 723 -11.39 -10.74 9.01
CA SER A 723 -12.40 -11.81 9.09
C SER A 723 -12.51 -12.67 7.83
N ASP A 724 -12.16 -12.13 6.66
CA ASP A 724 -12.23 -12.83 5.37
C ASP A 724 -10.82 -13.19 4.90
N ILE A 725 -10.51 -14.47 4.92
CA ILE A 725 -9.16 -14.98 4.59
C ILE A 725 -8.85 -14.87 3.09
N ASP A 726 -9.89 -14.90 2.25
CA ASP A 726 -9.76 -14.92 0.79
C ASP A 726 -9.92 -13.51 0.17
N VAL A 727 -10.01 -12.48 1.01
CA VAL A 727 -10.24 -11.11 0.53
C VAL A 727 -9.13 -10.63 -0.41
N ILE A 728 -7.88 -11.03 -0.17
CA ILE A 728 -6.74 -10.64 -1.01
C ILE A 728 -6.88 -11.15 -2.45
N ASP A 729 -7.53 -12.28 -2.66
CA ASP A 729 -7.72 -12.88 -3.98
C ASP A 729 -8.83 -12.18 -4.78
N ARG A 730 -9.61 -11.28 -4.15
CA ARG A 730 -10.71 -10.53 -4.76
C ARG A 730 -10.37 -9.08 -5.07
N VAL A 731 -9.42 -8.49 -4.35
CA VAL A 731 -9.01 -7.11 -4.58
C VAL A 731 -8.10 -6.99 -5.79
N TYR A 732 -8.13 -5.86 -6.45
CA TYR A 732 -7.33 -5.54 -7.63
C TYR A 732 -6.76 -4.12 -7.51
N THR A 733 -5.77 -3.81 -8.34
CA THR A 733 -5.23 -2.46 -8.50
C THR A 733 -5.41 -1.98 -9.94
N PRO A 734 -5.61 -0.67 -10.21
CA PRO A 734 -5.61 -0.14 -11.57
C PRO A 734 -4.27 -0.40 -12.25
N SER A 735 -4.29 -0.62 -13.56
CA SER A 735 -3.08 -0.75 -14.38
C SER A 735 -2.97 0.42 -15.34
N PHE A 736 -2.16 1.40 -14.98
CA PHE A 736 -1.91 2.58 -15.80
C PHE A 736 -1.19 2.24 -17.10
N ASN A 737 -0.39 1.16 -17.13
CA ASN A 737 0.24 0.68 -18.35
C ASN A 737 -0.82 0.23 -19.37
N LEU A 738 -1.88 -0.46 -18.92
CA LEU A 738 -2.98 -0.84 -19.81
C LEU A 738 -3.76 0.38 -20.28
N LEU A 739 -4.00 1.36 -19.41
CA LEU A 739 -4.65 2.62 -19.79
C LEU A 739 -3.83 3.38 -20.83
N GLY A 740 -2.52 3.50 -20.66
CA GLY A 740 -1.62 4.14 -21.60
C GLY A 740 -1.56 3.42 -22.94
N LEU A 741 -1.43 2.10 -22.93
CA LEU A 741 -1.44 1.27 -24.15
C LEU A 741 -2.73 1.47 -24.94
N GLU A 742 -3.89 1.41 -24.29
CA GLU A 742 -5.19 1.59 -24.92
C GLU A 742 -5.37 3.00 -25.48
N ALA A 743 -4.94 4.03 -24.74
CA ALA A 743 -4.97 5.41 -25.22
C ALA A 743 -4.09 5.58 -26.47
N GLY A 744 -2.93 4.91 -26.52
CA GLY A 744 -2.05 4.89 -27.69
C GLY A 744 -2.69 4.20 -28.90
N ILE A 745 -3.35 3.05 -28.71
CA ILE A 745 -4.09 2.33 -29.76
C ILE A 745 -5.20 3.21 -30.35
N LEU A 746 -5.91 3.94 -29.49
CA LEU A 746 -6.96 4.88 -29.91
C LEU A 746 -6.43 6.22 -30.41
N LYS A 747 -5.09 6.40 -30.46
CA LYS A 747 -4.41 7.64 -30.89
C LYS A 747 -4.74 8.87 -30.03
N TYR A 748 -5.05 8.67 -28.75
CA TYR A 748 -5.26 9.74 -27.76
C TYR A 748 -3.94 10.09 -27.08
N THR A 749 -3.02 10.73 -27.80
CA THR A 749 -1.66 11.02 -27.31
C THR A 749 -1.63 11.83 -26.01
N SER A 750 -2.56 12.77 -25.82
CA SER A 750 -2.69 13.53 -24.57
C SER A 750 -3.10 12.67 -23.38
N LEU A 751 -4.04 11.74 -23.57
CA LEU A 751 -4.46 10.80 -22.52
C LEU A 751 -3.37 9.76 -22.22
N GLU A 752 -2.64 9.31 -23.23
CA GLU A 752 -1.49 8.44 -23.09
C GLU A 752 -0.40 9.09 -22.22
N SER A 753 -0.02 10.33 -22.56
CA SER A 753 0.96 11.11 -21.80
C SER A 753 0.52 11.38 -20.37
N LEU A 754 -0.75 11.72 -20.16
CA LEU A 754 -1.35 11.94 -18.86
C LEU A 754 -1.37 10.65 -18.02
N ALA A 755 -1.76 9.52 -18.60
CA ALA A 755 -1.73 8.20 -17.95
C ALA A 755 -0.32 7.81 -17.55
N ALA A 756 0.67 7.99 -18.43
CA ALA A 756 2.08 7.70 -18.14
C ALA A 756 2.63 8.55 -16.98
N THR A 757 2.25 9.82 -16.92
CA THR A 757 2.69 10.72 -15.84
C THR A 757 2.12 10.29 -14.48
N ILE A 758 0.81 10.03 -14.40
CA ILE A 758 0.17 9.66 -13.13
C ILE A 758 0.45 8.20 -12.71
N ALA A 759 0.87 7.34 -13.65
CA ALA A 759 1.24 5.95 -13.38
C ALA A 759 2.31 5.81 -12.29
N ASN A 760 3.22 6.78 -12.23
CA ASN A 760 4.31 6.76 -11.26
C ASN A 760 3.89 7.12 -9.83
N CYS A 761 2.63 7.52 -9.60
CA CYS A 761 2.16 7.92 -8.27
C CYS A 761 2.10 6.74 -7.30
N VAL A 762 2.87 6.80 -6.22
CA VAL A 762 2.91 5.78 -5.15
C VAL A 762 1.90 6.04 -4.01
N ARG A 763 0.94 6.89 -4.20
CA ARG A 763 -0.19 7.24 -3.29
C ARG A 763 0.22 7.64 -1.87
N CYS A 764 1.47 7.97 -1.60
CA CYS A 764 1.98 8.28 -0.26
C CYS A 764 1.37 9.53 0.40
N GLY A 765 0.70 10.40 -0.34
CA GLY A 765 0.06 11.61 0.20
C GLY A 765 1.02 12.75 0.59
N ARG A 766 2.33 12.63 0.35
CA ARG A 766 3.32 13.64 0.75
C ARG A 766 3.10 15.01 0.13
N CYS A 767 2.50 15.05 -1.04
CA CYS A 767 2.10 16.28 -1.73
C CYS A 767 0.95 17.04 -1.02
N LYS A 768 0.25 16.39 -0.08
CA LYS A 768 -0.91 16.95 0.63
C LYS A 768 -0.50 18.11 1.52
N ALA A 769 0.55 17.97 2.32
CA ALA A 769 1.00 18.96 3.30
C ALA A 769 1.41 20.30 2.68
N VAL A 770 1.91 20.30 1.44
CA VAL A 770 2.39 21.50 0.74
C VAL A 770 1.40 22.07 -0.26
N CYS A 771 0.25 21.41 -0.44
CA CYS A 771 -0.76 21.82 -1.42
C CYS A 771 -1.64 22.95 -0.86
N PRO A 772 -1.66 24.14 -1.46
CA PRO A 772 -2.50 25.25 -0.99
C PRO A 772 -4.00 24.99 -1.17
N VAL A 773 -4.37 24.01 -2.02
CA VAL A 773 -5.76 23.60 -2.21
C VAL A 773 -6.20 22.62 -1.12
N PHE A 774 -5.27 21.97 -0.45
CA PHE A 774 -5.57 21.15 0.72
C PHE A 774 -5.84 22.06 1.92
N TYR A 775 -7.11 22.35 2.12
CA TYR A 775 -7.57 23.21 3.19
C TYR A 775 -8.49 22.42 4.13
N PRO A 776 -8.03 22.04 5.32
CA PRO A 776 -8.76 21.12 6.21
C PRO A 776 -10.20 21.54 6.51
N GLY A 777 -10.47 22.83 6.62
CA GLY A 777 -11.81 23.36 6.93
C GLY A 777 -12.83 23.26 5.77
N LYS A 778 -12.38 23.26 4.51
CA LYS A 778 -13.27 23.35 3.35
C LYS A 778 -13.02 22.34 2.24
N ASN A 779 -11.79 22.10 1.83
CA ASN A 779 -11.48 21.32 0.62
C ASN A 779 -10.38 20.29 0.83
N LEU A 780 -10.73 19.17 1.45
CA LEU A 780 -9.78 18.10 1.72
C LEU A 780 -9.50 17.19 0.53
N PHE A 781 -10.35 17.19 -0.50
CA PHE A 781 -10.33 16.12 -1.48
C PHE A 781 -9.47 16.43 -2.70
N PHE A 782 -9.32 17.70 -3.07
CA PHE A 782 -8.62 18.10 -4.28
C PHE A 782 -7.10 18.24 -4.16
N HIS A 783 -6.45 17.60 -3.20
CA HIS A 783 -4.99 17.56 -3.16
C HIS A 783 -4.40 16.61 -4.23
N PRO A 784 -3.12 16.74 -4.59
CA PRO A 784 -2.55 16.06 -5.77
C PRO A 784 -2.75 14.55 -5.82
N ARG A 785 -2.59 13.82 -4.72
CA ARG A 785 -2.83 12.37 -4.67
C ARG A 785 -4.24 12.00 -5.15
N ASN A 786 -5.25 12.69 -4.63
CA ASN A 786 -6.64 12.41 -4.97
C ASN A 786 -6.97 12.82 -6.41
N LYS A 787 -6.35 13.90 -6.92
CA LYS A 787 -6.46 14.26 -8.33
C LYS A 787 -5.94 13.16 -9.23
N ASN A 788 -4.77 12.62 -8.95
CA ASN A 788 -4.21 11.51 -9.73
C ASN A 788 -5.13 10.27 -9.74
N LEU A 789 -5.77 9.96 -8.60
CA LEU A 789 -6.77 8.89 -8.52
C LEU A 789 -8.01 9.18 -9.38
N GLY A 790 -8.56 10.40 -9.28
CA GLY A 790 -9.73 10.83 -10.05
C GLY A 790 -9.46 10.86 -11.54
N ILE A 791 -8.32 11.44 -11.96
CA ILE A 791 -7.90 11.51 -13.37
C ILE A 791 -7.73 10.10 -13.94
N GLY A 792 -7.11 9.17 -13.21
CA GLY A 792 -6.97 7.77 -13.66
C GLY A 792 -8.32 7.10 -13.94
N SER A 793 -9.29 7.28 -13.04
CA SER A 793 -10.65 6.75 -13.26
C SER A 793 -11.40 7.45 -14.39
N LEU A 794 -11.13 8.74 -14.63
CA LEU A 794 -11.70 9.47 -15.76
C LEU A 794 -11.11 9.01 -17.09
N ILE A 795 -9.80 8.79 -17.18
CA ILE A 795 -9.16 8.23 -18.39
C ILE A 795 -9.82 6.88 -18.72
N GLU A 796 -9.97 6.01 -17.73
CA GLU A 796 -10.63 4.74 -17.88
C GLU A 796 -12.07 4.89 -18.41
N ALA A 797 -12.84 5.83 -17.86
CA ALA A 797 -14.21 6.11 -18.29
C ALA A 797 -14.26 6.64 -19.73
N LEU A 798 -13.33 7.51 -20.12
CA LEU A 798 -13.22 8.04 -21.48
C LEU A 798 -12.90 6.95 -22.49
N LEU A 799 -11.91 6.09 -22.20
CA LEU A 799 -11.54 4.96 -23.06
C LEU A 799 -12.74 3.99 -23.24
N TYR A 800 -13.43 3.65 -22.15
CA TYR A 800 -14.62 2.81 -22.19
C TYR A 800 -15.72 3.39 -23.07
N VAL A 801 -16.10 4.64 -22.84
CA VAL A 801 -17.17 5.30 -23.61
C VAL A 801 -16.83 5.36 -25.09
N THR A 802 -15.59 5.67 -25.45
CA THR A 802 -15.13 5.72 -26.83
C THR A 802 -15.25 4.37 -27.53
N GLN A 803 -14.74 3.32 -26.90
CA GLN A 803 -14.78 1.96 -27.46
C GLN A 803 -16.19 1.40 -27.56
N ARG A 804 -17.02 1.69 -26.55
CA ARG A 804 -18.37 1.12 -26.44
C ARG A 804 -19.38 1.80 -27.36
N THR A 805 -19.28 3.11 -27.55
CA THR A 805 -20.29 3.90 -28.26
C THR A 805 -19.84 4.44 -29.60
N HIS A 806 -18.55 4.34 -29.94
CA HIS A 806 -17.94 4.97 -31.11
C HIS A 806 -18.27 6.47 -31.23
N SER A 807 -18.58 7.11 -30.11
CA SER A 807 -19.07 8.48 -30.04
C SER A 807 -18.14 9.29 -29.12
N THR A 808 -17.71 10.44 -29.59
CA THR A 808 -16.88 11.40 -28.87
C THR A 808 -17.69 12.38 -28.02
N ARG A 809 -18.87 12.04 -27.55
CA ARG A 809 -19.69 12.94 -26.72
C ARG A 809 -19.15 12.97 -25.27
N PHE A 810 -18.29 13.92 -25.00
CA PHE A 810 -17.45 14.05 -23.84
C PHE A 810 -18.09 14.84 -22.68
N LYS A 811 -19.24 14.40 -22.15
CA LYS A 811 -19.73 14.97 -20.88
C LYS A 811 -18.79 14.66 -19.70
N ILE A 812 -18.05 13.57 -19.80
CA ILE A 812 -17.05 13.15 -18.78
C ILE A 812 -15.84 14.10 -18.76
N LEU A 813 -15.51 14.81 -19.85
CA LEU A 813 -14.43 15.79 -19.91
C LEU A 813 -14.63 16.96 -18.93
N HIS A 814 -15.88 17.35 -18.66
CA HIS A 814 -16.17 18.39 -17.68
C HIS A 814 -15.61 18.04 -16.27
N HIS A 815 -15.66 16.79 -15.87
CA HIS A 815 -15.08 16.36 -14.60
C HIS A 815 -13.54 16.44 -14.60
N LEU A 816 -12.90 16.24 -15.75
CA LEU A 816 -11.45 16.40 -15.87
C LEU A 816 -11.06 17.87 -15.69
N GLU A 817 -11.79 18.79 -16.33
CA GLU A 817 -11.64 20.24 -16.17
C GLU A 817 -11.88 20.66 -14.71
N GLU A 818 -12.97 20.20 -14.09
CA GLU A 818 -13.28 20.47 -12.68
C GLU A 818 -12.13 20.07 -11.74
N ILE A 819 -11.57 18.86 -11.92
CA ILE A 819 -10.44 18.40 -11.10
C ILE A 819 -9.20 19.26 -11.35
N ALA A 820 -8.93 19.61 -12.60
CA ALA A 820 -7.78 20.42 -12.99
C ALA A 820 -7.87 21.85 -12.46
N ASP A 821 -9.07 22.44 -12.42
CA ASP A 821 -9.31 23.81 -11.96
C ASP A 821 -9.04 24.00 -10.46
N HIS A 822 -9.11 22.94 -9.68
CA HIS A 822 -8.70 22.95 -8.29
C HIS A 822 -7.17 22.93 -8.11
N CYS A 823 -6.39 23.43 -9.08
CA CYS A 823 -4.94 23.54 -9.02
C CYS A 823 -4.48 24.99 -9.23
N THR A 824 -3.65 25.49 -8.33
CA THR A 824 -3.04 26.82 -8.45
C THR A 824 -1.75 26.81 -9.28
N ILE A 825 -1.34 25.68 -9.83
CA ILE A 825 -0.12 25.51 -10.64
C ILE A 825 1.13 26.08 -9.92
N CYS A 826 1.21 25.89 -8.62
CA CYS A 826 2.31 26.41 -7.79
C CYS A 826 3.53 25.50 -7.72
N HIS A 827 3.46 24.29 -8.29
CA HIS A 827 4.51 23.27 -8.37
C HIS A 827 5.10 22.79 -7.01
N LYS A 828 4.60 23.23 -5.86
CA LYS A 828 5.10 22.84 -4.53
C LYS A 828 5.04 21.33 -4.27
N CYS A 829 4.07 20.66 -4.88
CA CYS A 829 3.92 19.21 -4.75
C CYS A 829 5.06 18.43 -5.43
N HIS A 830 5.66 18.98 -6.50
CA HIS A 830 6.79 18.37 -7.20
C HIS A 830 8.01 18.20 -6.28
N THR A 831 8.38 19.25 -5.54
CA THR A 831 9.56 19.24 -4.67
C THR A 831 9.49 18.21 -3.55
N GLN A 832 8.27 17.80 -3.17
CA GLN A 832 8.03 16.80 -2.12
C GLN A 832 7.80 15.40 -2.68
N CYS A 833 7.57 15.27 -3.99
CA CYS A 833 7.23 13.99 -4.59
C CYS A 833 8.44 13.06 -4.70
N PRO A 834 8.43 11.86 -4.07
CA PRO A 834 9.56 10.93 -4.11
C PRO A 834 9.78 10.32 -5.51
N VAL A 835 8.78 10.45 -6.39
CA VAL A 835 8.79 9.93 -7.76
C VAL A 835 8.71 11.04 -8.81
N ASN A 836 8.93 12.29 -8.41
CA ASN A 836 9.02 13.48 -9.27
C ASN A 836 7.78 13.79 -10.12
N ILE A 837 6.57 13.51 -9.63
CA ILE A 837 5.33 13.93 -10.29
C ILE A 837 5.06 15.39 -9.97
N ASP A 838 4.87 16.19 -11.01
CA ASP A 838 4.37 17.54 -10.91
C ASP A 838 2.86 17.56 -11.20
N SER A 839 2.04 17.66 -10.15
CA SER A 839 0.58 17.75 -10.34
C SER A 839 0.11 19.11 -10.87
N GLY A 840 0.97 20.13 -10.91
CA GLY A 840 0.74 21.34 -11.67
C GLY A 840 0.68 21.03 -13.15
N GLU A 841 1.71 20.36 -13.68
CA GLU A 841 1.76 19.90 -15.07
C GLU A 841 0.63 18.91 -15.39
N VAL A 842 0.35 17.98 -14.50
CA VAL A 842 -0.80 17.06 -14.62
C VAL A 842 -2.11 17.83 -14.79
N SER A 843 -2.30 18.93 -14.05
CA SER A 843 -3.51 19.76 -14.16
C SER A 843 -3.53 20.57 -15.47
N VAL A 844 -2.38 21.04 -15.95
CA VAL A 844 -2.27 21.71 -17.26
C VAL A 844 -2.59 20.74 -18.39
N MET A 845 -2.04 19.53 -18.35
CA MET A 845 -2.33 18.48 -19.34
C MET A 845 -3.80 18.03 -19.33
N ALA A 846 -4.46 18.09 -18.17
CA ALA A 846 -5.87 17.71 -18.00
C ALA A 846 -6.85 18.80 -18.48
N ARG A 847 -6.45 20.07 -18.56
CA ARG A 847 -7.19 21.18 -19.17
C ARG A 847 -7.13 21.11 -20.68
#